data_5c4410c984d69c012ed268b8d00d7451
#
_entry.id   5c4410c984d69c012ed268b8d00d7451
#
_cell.length_a   1.000
_cell.length_b   1.000
_cell.length_c   1.000
_cell.angle_alpha   90.00
_cell.angle_beta   90.00
_cell.angle_gamma   90.00
#
_symmetry.space_group_name_H-M   'P 1'
#
loop_
_entity.id
_entity.type
_entity.pdbx_description
1 polymer ?
#
loop_
_entity_poly.entity_id
_entity_poly.type
_entity_poly.pdbx_seq_one_letter_code
_entity_poly.pdbx_strand_id
1 'polypeptide(L)'
;MRLSGRRTRIGTVLAVLVCVLLFRGGALAADSPAAAGSLTAPVSVDALKAKIKEAGDSAELDEQTRNKLVERLRKALTLIETATANRDTIDGYRDSRNSAPAETTRLREKLAAVQKTDAEIEIKVRDDSPLEAINQELVTEKANLAAVSAKLTQLETELASQADRPAKARNRISEIKQRLEQIAVAARETLPEPELPRLAEARSLSLEAEKYALDMEIQMLDQELLSHQARTELLQAQRDYNASSLARIQVRVSRLEGLLSSKRVAEAEQAQTEAQQAQREQEGKHLLLQELASRNAVLGNEIARLASALDAVSAEDDEARQQARKVGDDFRRTRQRLDIAGLSEALGEVMLRHRRLLPDERVFRRQQQKLEADISESSLQQLQFEDELRSIRNIDSYIAELTKEMDAEEIAGIGDDLKGLVRNRASLLEKAIQTDRDYLTALGELDFALKQYSEAVTSYQAFLSERLLWVRSAGLLNMTSLRSIPDDITHLLSPHNWFGVLDSLTTLTWATPVLVLALLASLLFVFRRQRLYRRLLATGREVGRPVTDRFRFTLEALAYSVVVAAVWPFLIGATGLQLALSHEATLFSRAVSHGLLWLAPTFFFLQVFRITSLKGGLAEVHFRWSRYSLAILQREFTRLMMFYLPAGFVVLTLVNYDAAASAGVVGHVES
;
A
#
# COMPACT_ATOMS: atom_id res chain seq x y z
N MET A 1 -35.15 -53.23 21.98
CA MET A 1 -36.10 -53.57 20.91
C MET A 1 -35.58 -52.90 19.66
N ARG A 2 -34.77 -53.58 18.89
CA ARG A 2 -35.07 -54.42 17.70
C ARG A 2 -35.73 -53.62 16.57
N LEU A 3 -34.88 -53.50 15.50
CA LEU A 3 -35.14 -53.77 14.09
C LEU A 3 -35.76 -52.54 13.37
N SER A 4 -35.34 -52.10 12.27
CA SER A 4 -34.71 -52.52 11.02
C SER A 4 -34.57 -51.23 10.20
N GLY A 5 -33.69 -51.00 9.29
CA GLY A 5 -33.56 -51.61 8.03
C GLY A 5 -32.41 -51.10 7.18
N ARG A 6 -31.63 -52.04 6.82
CA ARG A 6 -30.81 -52.03 5.61
C ARG A 6 -31.70 -51.96 4.37
N ARG A 7 -31.62 -50.86 3.62
CA ARG A 7 -31.95 -50.82 2.16
C ARG A 7 -31.72 -49.42 1.63
N THR A 8 -30.53 -49.15 1.17
CA THR A 8 -30.22 -48.12 0.12
C THR A 8 -28.71 -48.01 -0.09
N ARG A 9 -28.08 -49.10 -0.55
CA ARG A 9 -26.69 -49.09 -1.05
C ARG A 9 -26.50 -49.97 -2.27
N ILE A 10 -27.48 -50.08 -3.18
CA ILE A 10 -27.36 -50.82 -4.46
C ILE A 10 -27.67 -49.93 -5.67
N GLY A 11 -28.15 -48.70 -5.48
CA GLY A 11 -28.50 -47.79 -6.60
C GLY A 11 -27.34 -46.98 -7.18
N THR A 12 -26.23 -46.85 -6.54
CA THR A 12 -25.13 -45.93 -6.97
C THR A 12 -23.96 -46.61 -7.67
N VAL A 13 -23.91 -47.93 -7.72
CA VAL A 13 -22.84 -48.69 -8.43
C VAL A 13 -23.23 -49.01 -9.88
N LEU A 14 -24.52 -48.99 -10.22
CA LEU A 14 -24.99 -49.29 -11.60
C LEU A 14 -24.99 -48.06 -12.52
N ALA A 15 -24.93 -46.83 -11.99
CA ALA A 15 -24.90 -45.60 -12.79
C ALA A 15 -23.51 -45.23 -13.30
N VAL A 16 -22.43 -45.72 -12.68
CA VAL A 16 -21.04 -45.47 -13.10
C VAL A 16 -20.55 -46.46 -14.17
N LEU A 17 -21.19 -47.67 -14.28
CA LEU A 17 -20.78 -48.65 -15.29
C LEU A 17 -21.45 -48.51 -16.66
N VAL A 18 -22.51 -47.67 -16.78
CA VAL A 18 -23.18 -47.41 -18.07
C VAL A 18 -22.55 -46.21 -18.81
N CYS A 19 -21.80 -45.32 -18.13
CA CYS A 19 -21.09 -44.23 -18.78
C CYS A 19 -19.71 -44.62 -19.37
N VAL A 20 -19.19 -45.81 -19.08
CA VAL A 20 -17.87 -46.24 -19.62
C VAL A 20 -18.02 -47.08 -20.92
N LEU A 21 -19.24 -47.50 -21.30
CA LEU A 21 -19.48 -48.36 -22.48
C LEU A 21 -20.07 -47.66 -23.70
N LEU A 22 -20.27 -46.33 -23.70
CA LEU A 22 -20.78 -45.58 -24.85
C LEU A 22 -19.75 -44.61 -25.51
N PHE A 23 -18.45 -44.73 -25.19
CA PHE A 23 -17.36 -44.01 -25.85
C PHE A 23 -16.35 -44.93 -26.54
N ARG A 24 -16.84 -45.96 -27.24
CA ARG A 24 -16.06 -46.69 -28.22
C ARG A 24 -16.80 -46.68 -29.55
N GLY A 25 -16.49 -45.69 -30.38
CA GLY A 25 -16.97 -45.65 -31.73
C GLY A 25 -16.78 -44.28 -32.36
N GLY A 26 -15.65 -44.05 -32.93
CA GLY A 26 -15.41 -42.80 -33.70
C GLY A 26 -13.96 -42.35 -33.65
N ALA A 27 -13.03 -43.21 -34.02
CA ALA A 27 -11.73 -42.72 -34.50
C ALA A 27 -11.98 -42.06 -35.83
N LEU A 28 -12.39 -40.81 -35.84
CA LEU A 28 -12.15 -39.92 -36.96
C LEU A 28 -10.65 -39.70 -37.00
N ALA A 29 -10.04 -40.20 -38.04
CA ALA A 29 -8.67 -39.90 -38.41
C ALA A 29 -8.51 -38.40 -38.32
N ALA A 30 -7.79 -37.92 -37.31
CA ALA A 30 -7.23 -36.61 -37.33
C ALA A 30 -6.25 -36.64 -38.51
N ASP A 31 -6.60 -35.89 -39.53
CA ASP A 31 -5.65 -35.54 -40.56
C ASP A 31 -4.34 -35.13 -39.87
N SER A 32 -3.31 -35.92 -40.10
CA SER A 32 -1.95 -35.51 -39.79
C SER A 32 -1.76 -34.16 -40.46
N PRO A 33 -1.31 -33.12 -39.76
CA PRO A 33 -0.98 -31.90 -40.42
C PRO A 33 0.04 -32.26 -41.50
N ALA A 34 -0.36 -32.02 -42.77
CA ALA A 34 0.49 -32.18 -43.93
C ALA A 34 1.86 -31.62 -43.56
N ALA A 35 2.89 -32.41 -43.81
CA ALA A 35 4.27 -32.01 -43.63
C ALA A 35 4.40 -30.57 -44.13
N ALA A 36 4.70 -29.65 -43.22
CA ALA A 36 4.92 -28.25 -43.55
C ALA A 36 6.09 -28.23 -44.54
N GLY A 37 5.76 -28.14 -45.81
CA GLY A 37 6.76 -27.91 -46.84
C GLY A 37 7.61 -26.74 -46.41
N SER A 38 8.91 -26.89 -46.37
CA SER A 38 9.83 -25.82 -46.02
C SER A 38 9.56 -24.63 -46.94
N LEU A 39 8.86 -23.61 -46.42
CA LEU A 39 8.69 -22.36 -47.15
C LEU A 39 10.09 -21.80 -47.40
N THR A 40 10.51 -21.79 -48.69
CA THR A 40 11.78 -21.21 -49.08
C THR A 40 11.56 -19.74 -49.38
N ALA A 41 12.47 -18.89 -48.92
CA ALA A 41 12.44 -17.48 -49.24
C ALA A 41 12.44 -17.25 -50.76
N PRO A 42 11.59 -16.36 -51.28
CA PRO A 42 11.52 -16.12 -52.74
C PRO A 42 12.82 -15.56 -53.30
N VAL A 43 13.59 -14.84 -52.48
CA VAL A 43 14.91 -14.28 -52.83
C VAL A 43 15.79 -14.23 -51.60
N SER A 44 17.10 -14.43 -51.72
CA SER A 44 18.03 -14.28 -50.59
C SER A 44 18.28 -12.81 -50.26
N VAL A 45 18.61 -12.55 -49.00
CA VAL A 45 18.95 -11.21 -48.46
C VAL A 45 20.09 -10.57 -49.29
N ASP A 46 21.11 -11.36 -49.65
CA ASP A 46 22.27 -10.88 -50.40
C ASP A 46 21.90 -10.51 -51.86
N ALA A 47 21.03 -11.31 -52.49
CA ALA A 47 20.52 -11.00 -53.84
C ALA A 47 19.66 -9.72 -53.84
N LEU A 48 18.86 -9.49 -52.81
CA LEU A 48 18.10 -8.23 -52.66
C LEU A 48 19.02 -7.02 -52.44
N LYS A 49 20.04 -7.15 -51.60
CA LYS A 49 21.05 -6.09 -51.41
C LYS A 49 21.79 -5.76 -52.72
N ALA A 50 22.14 -6.78 -53.52
CA ALA A 50 22.74 -6.57 -54.82
C ALA A 50 21.80 -5.83 -55.81
N LYS A 51 20.52 -6.25 -55.87
CA LYS A 51 19.48 -5.57 -56.68
C LYS A 51 19.22 -4.12 -56.23
N ILE A 52 19.26 -3.84 -54.94
CA ILE A 52 19.11 -2.47 -54.40
C ILE A 52 20.27 -1.60 -54.85
N LYS A 53 21.49 -2.12 -54.78
CA LYS A 53 22.69 -1.40 -55.25
C LYS A 53 22.64 -1.15 -56.76
N GLU A 54 22.34 -2.16 -57.56
CA GLU A 54 22.18 -2.03 -58.99
C GLU A 54 21.12 -1.01 -59.43
N ALA A 55 19.96 -1.04 -58.70
CA ALA A 55 18.89 -0.07 -58.91
C ALA A 55 19.30 1.36 -58.54
N GLY A 56 20.11 1.53 -57.47
CA GLY A 56 20.65 2.82 -57.06
C GLY A 56 21.66 3.42 -58.02
N ASP A 57 22.50 2.59 -58.63
CA ASP A 57 23.57 2.98 -59.53
C ASP A 57 23.09 3.11 -61.00
N SER A 58 21.83 2.78 -61.30
CA SER A 58 21.27 2.82 -62.63
C SER A 58 21.12 4.23 -63.20
N ALA A 59 21.89 4.60 -64.22
CA ALA A 59 21.81 5.90 -64.87
C ALA A 59 20.69 5.97 -65.94
N GLU A 60 20.08 4.82 -66.30
CA GLU A 60 19.04 4.73 -67.31
C GLU A 60 17.64 5.12 -66.85
N LEU A 61 17.44 5.19 -65.52
CA LEU A 61 16.13 5.49 -64.89
C LEU A 61 16.08 6.95 -64.41
N ASP A 62 14.95 7.58 -64.66
CA ASP A 62 14.68 8.87 -64.02
C ASP A 62 14.69 8.74 -62.51
N GLU A 63 14.98 9.84 -61.81
CA GLU A 63 15.17 9.85 -60.37
C GLU A 63 13.92 9.34 -59.60
N GLN A 64 12.72 9.70 -60.05
CA GLN A 64 11.46 9.29 -59.41
C GLN A 64 11.23 7.77 -59.53
N THR A 65 11.48 7.20 -60.70
CA THR A 65 11.35 5.75 -60.97
C THR A 65 12.41 4.96 -60.20
N ARG A 66 13.65 5.45 -60.16
CA ARG A 66 14.73 4.87 -59.36
C ARG A 66 14.40 4.82 -57.88
N ASN A 67 13.91 5.93 -57.32
CA ASN A 67 13.53 5.99 -55.91
C ASN A 67 12.40 5.02 -55.60
N LYS A 68 11.36 4.92 -56.41
CA LYS A 68 10.27 3.93 -56.26
C LYS A 68 10.78 2.49 -56.35
N LEU A 69 11.69 2.19 -57.22
CA LEU A 69 12.28 0.86 -57.37
C LEU A 69 13.09 0.47 -56.14
N VAL A 70 13.96 1.36 -55.66
CA VAL A 70 14.77 1.15 -54.47
C VAL A 70 13.89 1.01 -53.22
N GLU A 71 12.83 1.82 -53.08
CA GLU A 71 11.87 1.72 -51.97
C GLU A 71 11.19 0.35 -51.94
N ARG A 72 10.66 -0.14 -53.09
CA ARG A 72 10.01 -1.46 -53.15
C ARG A 72 10.98 -2.60 -52.82
N LEU A 73 12.22 -2.55 -53.32
CA LEU A 73 13.23 -3.56 -53.03
C LEU A 73 13.67 -3.52 -51.54
N ARG A 74 13.80 -2.33 -50.95
CA ARG A 74 14.06 -2.17 -49.47
C ARG A 74 12.92 -2.74 -48.66
N LYS A 75 11.66 -2.47 -49.05
CA LYS A 75 10.50 -3.07 -48.37
C LYS A 75 10.57 -4.61 -48.45
N ALA A 76 10.88 -5.18 -49.60
CA ALA A 76 11.04 -6.62 -49.74
C ALA A 76 12.18 -7.15 -48.84
N LEU A 77 13.31 -6.45 -48.77
CA LEU A 77 14.44 -6.82 -47.91
C LEU A 77 14.01 -6.87 -46.42
N THR A 78 13.38 -5.81 -45.92
CA THR A 78 12.90 -5.75 -44.51
C THR A 78 11.93 -6.89 -44.20
N LEU A 79 11.05 -7.23 -45.16
CA LEU A 79 10.09 -8.32 -44.98
C LEU A 79 10.79 -9.69 -44.91
N ILE A 80 11.81 -9.93 -45.73
CA ILE A 80 12.61 -11.19 -45.70
C ILE A 80 13.43 -11.26 -44.39
N GLU A 81 14.03 -10.15 -43.95
CA GLU A 81 14.74 -10.10 -42.68
C GLU A 81 13.79 -10.39 -41.49
N THR A 82 12.55 -9.82 -41.49
CA THR A 82 11.51 -10.12 -40.50
C THR A 82 11.11 -11.60 -40.52
N ALA A 83 10.94 -12.18 -41.73
CA ALA A 83 10.62 -13.60 -41.87
C ALA A 83 11.73 -14.50 -41.30
N THR A 84 12.99 -14.11 -41.46
CA THR A 84 14.14 -14.84 -40.92
C THR A 84 14.12 -14.78 -39.38
N ALA A 85 13.88 -13.60 -38.78
CA ALA A 85 13.75 -13.44 -37.34
C ALA A 85 12.56 -14.27 -36.79
N ASN A 86 11.43 -14.32 -37.50
CA ASN A 86 10.30 -15.16 -37.12
C ASN A 86 10.68 -16.65 -37.18
N ARG A 87 11.52 -17.10 -38.11
CA ARG A 87 12.01 -18.47 -38.19
C ARG A 87 12.84 -18.84 -36.95
N ASP A 88 13.77 -17.98 -36.56
CA ASP A 88 14.56 -18.18 -35.33
C ASP A 88 13.67 -18.27 -34.10
N THR A 89 12.60 -17.44 -34.03
CA THR A 89 11.61 -17.48 -32.98
C THR A 89 10.79 -18.79 -32.97
N ILE A 90 10.44 -19.32 -34.13
CA ILE A 90 9.79 -20.62 -34.29
C ILE A 90 10.62 -21.72 -33.64
N ASP A 91 11.92 -21.76 -33.94
CA ASP A 91 12.82 -22.75 -33.34
C ASP A 91 12.91 -22.61 -31.83
N GLY A 92 12.97 -21.38 -31.31
CA GLY A 92 12.89 -21.11 -29.84
C GLY A 92 11.60 -21.60 -29.20
N TYR A 93 10.45 -21.46 -29.86
CA TYR A 93 9.17 -22.00 -29.35
C TYR A 93 9.13 -23.54 -29.41
N ARG A 94 9.69 -24.16 -30.43
CA ARG A 94 9.82 -25.62 -30.55
C ARG A 94 10.71 -26.17 -29.42
N ASP A 95 11.86 -25.55 -29.19
CA ASP A 95 12.78 -25.94 -28.13
C ASP A 95 12.13 -25.79 -26.76
N SER A 96 11.43 -24.68 -26.53
CA SER A 96 10.67 -24.45 -25.28
C SER A 96 9.58 -25.49 -25.09
N ARG A 97 8.84 -25.85 -26.14
CA ARG A 97 7.82 -26.90 -26.10
C ARG A 97 8.39 -28.26 -25.71
N ASN A 98 9.59 -28.59 -26.21
CA ASN A 98 10.23 -29.88 -25.98
C ASN A 98 10.94 -29.95 -24.62
N SER A 99 11.58 -28.88 -24.16
CA SER A 99 12.38 -28.83 -22.92
C SER A 99 11.55 -28.48 -21.68
N ALA A 100 10.55 -27.60 -21.79
CA ALA A 100 9.78 -27.10 -20.66
C ALA A 100 9.10 -28.20 -19.80
N PRO A 101 8.52 -29.29 -20.35
CA PRO A 101 7.91 -30.33 -19.53
C PRO A 101 8.90 -31.04 -18.60
N ALA A 102 10.09 -31.36 -19.10
CA ALA A 102 11.16 -32.00 -18.32
C ALA A 102 11.66 -31.07 -17.19
N GLU A 103 11.85 -29.81 -17.52
CA GLU A 103 12.27 -28.80 -16.53
C GLU A 103 11.18 -28.52 -15.48
N THR A 104 9.92 -28.48 -15.88
CA THR A 104 8.76 -28.38 -14.98
C THR A 104 8.72 -29.53 -13.98
N THR A 105 8.91 -30.77 -14.48
CA THR A 105 8.94 -31.95 -13.62
C THR A 105 10.11 -31.87 -12.63
N ARG A 106 11.29 -31.51 -13.07
CA ARG A 106 12.48 -31.33 -12.22
C ARG A 106 12.25 -30.27 -11.13
N LEU A 107 11.62 -29.16 -11.46
CA LEU A 107 11.32 -28.10 -10.49
C LEU A 107 10.27 -28.54 -9.47
N ARG A 108 9.23 -29.26 -9.91
CA ARG A 108 8.20 -29.83 -9.03
C ARG A 108 8.81 -30.87 -8.08
N GLU A 109 9.73 -31.71 -8.55
CA GLU A 109 10.47 -32.67 -7.71
C GLU A 109 11.34 -31.95 -6.67
N LYS A 110 12.07 -30.92 -7.08
CA LYS A 110 12.84 -30.07 -6.15
C LYS A 110 11.92 -29.43 -5.11
N LEU A 111 10.78 -28.89 -5.51
CA LEU A 111 9.79 -28.30 -4.61
C LEU A 111 9.27 -29.34 -3.61
N ALA A 112 8.91 -30.52 -4.08
CA ALA A 112 8.44 -31.62 -3.24
C ALA A 112 9.52 -32.13 -2.26
N ALA A 113 10.79 -32.18 -2.70
CA ALA A 113 11.91 -32.50 -1.83
C ALA A 113 12.09 -31.44 -0.73
N VAL A 114 12.01 -30.18 -1.10
CA VAL A 114 12.09 -29.04 -0.18
C VAL A 114 10.96 -29.05 0.86
N GLN A 115 9.74 -29.39 0.46
CA GLN A 115 8.57 -29.48 1.34
C GLN A 115 8.60 -30.70 2.28
N LYS A 116 9.21 -31.80 1.85
CA LYS A 116 9.38 -33.01 2.70
C LYS A 116 10.47 -32.84 3.75
N THR A 117 11.42 -31.96 3.50
CA THR A 117 12.48 -31.65 4.45
C THR A 117 11.98 -30.52 5.39
N ASP A 118 11.03 -30.87 6.26
CA ASP A 118 10.69 -30.10 7.47
C ASP A 118 11.84 -30.11 8.50
N ALA A 119 13.00 -30.64 8.12
CA ALA A 119 14.21 -30.56 8.89
C ALA A 119 14.54 -29.09 9.14
N GLU A 120 14.79 -28.79 10.40
CA GLU A 120 15.39 -27.59 10.96
C GLU A 120 16.07 -26.75 9.88
N ILE A 121 15.56 -25.56 9.64
CA ILE A 121 16.16 -24.66 8.64
C ILE A 121 17.55 -24.35 9.17
N GLU A 122 18.51 -25.07 8.61
CA GLU A 122 19.91 -25.03 9.05
C GLU A 122 20.48 -23.66 8.70
N ILE A 123 20.89 -22.93 9.74
CA ILE A 123 21.71 -21.72 9.60
C ILE A 123 23.16 -22.17 9.64
N LYS A 124 24.01 -21.57 8.80
CA LYS A 124 25.45 -21.91 8.75
C LYS A 124 26.19 -21.49 10.00
N VAL A 125 25.59 -20.60 10.80
CA VAL A 125 26.18 -20.01 12.00
C VAL A 125 25.63 -20.73 13.23
N ARG A 126 26.51 -21.03 14.21
CA ARG A 126 26.11 -21.62 15.50
C ARG A 126 25.80 -20.53 16.51
N ASP A 127 25.09 -20.90 17.57
CA ASP A 127 24.74 -19.99 18.67
C ASP A 127 25.97 -19.41 19.39
N ASP A 128 27.14 -20.08 19.33
CA ASP A 128 28.42 -19.62 19.91
C ASP A 128 29.27 -18.75 18.97
N SER A 129 28.84 -18.57 17.71
CA SER A 129 29.58 -17.78 16.72
C SER A 129 29.72 -16.32 17.13
N PRO A 130 30.81 -15.62 16.77
CA PRO A 130 30.99 -14.21 17.07
C PRO A 130 29.92 -13.38 16.36
N LEU A 131 29.56 -12.25 16.96
CA LEU A 131 28.51 -11.34 16.51
C LEU A 131 28.73 -10.89 15.05
N GLU A 132 29.98 -10.62 14.67
CA GLU A 132 30.36 -10.23 13.30
C GLU A 132 30.07 -11.32 12.27
N ALA A 133 30.29 -12.60 12.61
CA ALA A 133 29.97 -13.72 11.70
C ALA A 133 28.46 -13.90 11.50
N ILE A 134 27.66 -13.68 12.53
CA ILE A 134 26.19 -13.71 12.45
C ILE A 134 25.70 -12.56 11.57
N ASN A 135 26.26 -11.37 11.75
CA ASN A 135 25.89 -10.19 10.98
C ASN A 135 26.24 -10.36 9.48
N GLN A 136 27.41 -10.93 9.17
CA GLN A 136 27.84 -11.19 7.80
C GLN A 136 26.91 -12.21 7.09
N GLU A 137 26.53 -13.29 7.79
CA GLU A 137 25.58 -14.26 7.24
C GLU A 137 24.18 -13.63 7.06
N LEU A 138 23.73 -12.79 8.00
CA LEU A 138 22.46 -12.05 7.89
C LEU A 138 22.45 -11.13 6.67
N VAL A 139 23.51 -10.37 6.42
CA VAL A 139 23.65 -9.52 5.22
C VAL A 139 23.56 -10.37 3.96
N THR A 140 24.21 -11.53 3.94
CA THR A 140 24.19 -12.45 2.80
C THR A 140 22.76 -12.99 2.55
N GLU A 141 22.08 -13.43 3.62
CA GLU A 141 20.71 -13.95 3.49
C GLU A 141 19.68 -12.84 3.13
N LYS A 142 19.86 -11.61 3.62
CA LYS A 142 19.05 -10.45 3.19
C LYS A 142 19.27 -10.13 1.70
N ALA A 143 20.49 -10.23 1.19
CA ALA A 143 20.77 -10.07 -0.23
C ALA A 143 20.11 -11.18 -1.08
N ASN A 144 20.18 -12.44 -0.61
CA ASN A 144 19.47 -13.56 -1.24
C ASN A 144 17.95 -13.36 -1.25
N LEU A 145 17.38 -12.87 -0.15
CA LEU A 145 15.97 -12.52 -0.03
C LEU A 145 15.54 -11.51 -1.11
N ALA A 146 16.32 -10.44 -1.26
CA ALA A 146 16.06 -9.40 -2.25
C ALA A 146 16.13 -9.96 -3.68
N ALA A 147 17.14 -10.78 -4.00
CA ALA A 147 17.31 -11.38 -5.31
C ALA A 147 16.15 -12.33 -5.68
N VAL A 148 15.74 -13.21 -4.76
CA VAL A 148 14.63 -14.15 -4.98
C VAL A 148 13.29 -13.42 -5.06
N SER A 149 13.09 -12.38 -4.26
CA SER A 149 11.89 -11.53 -4.31
C SER A 149 11.76 -10.81 -5.66
N ALA A 150 12.86 -10.23 -6.18
CA ALA A 150 12.88 -9.61 -7.51
C ALA A 150 12.56 -10.63 -8.62
N LYS A 151 13.14 -11.85 -8.53
CA LYS A 151 12.86 -12.92 -9.50
C LYS A 151 11.41 -13.37 -9.45
N LEU A 152 10.81 -13.46 -8.27
CA LEU A 152 9.40 -13.79 -8.12
C LEU A 152 8.50 -12.75 -8.78
N THR A 153 8.76 -11.46 -8.55
CA THR A 153 8.01 -10.36 -9.18
C THR A 153 8.14 -10.39 -10.71
N GLN A 154 9.33 -10.69 -11.23
CA GLN A 154 9.54 -10.88 -12.67
C GLN A 154 8.66 -12.01 -13.21
N LEU A 155 8.69 -13.20 -12.58
CA LEU A 155 7.91 -14.36 -13.01
C LEU A 155 6.40 -14.11 -12.95
N GLU A 156 5.92 -13.40 -11.92
CA GLU A 156 4.51 -12.99 -11.80
C GLU A 156 4.11 -12.05 -12.95
N THR A 157 4.97 -11.11 -13.31
CA THR A 157 4.75 -10.19 -14.45
C THR A 157 4.73 -10.94 -15.78
N GLU A 158 5.66 -11.88 -15.96
CA GLU A 158 5.71 -12.73 -17.16
C GLU A 158 4.45 -13.60 -17.26
N LEU A 159 4.01 -14.24 -16.16
CA LEU A 159 2.79 -15.02 -16.13
C LEU A 159 1.55 -14.17 -16.46
N ALA A 160 1.46 -12.97 -15.89
CA ALA A 160 0.37 -12.06 -16.21
C ALA A 160 0.34 -11.67 -17.69
N SER A 161 1.51 -11.44 -18.29
CA SER A 161 1.62 -11.12 -19.72
C SER A 161 1.20 -12.29 -20.64
N GLN A 162 1.37 -13.54 -20.17
CA GLN A 162 0.99 -14.73 -20.96
C GLN A 162 -0.53 -14.96 -21.01
N ALA A 163 -1.31 -14.42 -20.08
CA ALA A 163 -2.75 -14.69 -19.99
C ALA A 163 -3.52 -14.30 -21.27
N ASP A 164 -3.21 -13.16 -21.86
CA ASP A 164 -3.89 -12.62 -23.04
C ASP A 164 -3.25 -13.04 -24.37
N ARG A 165 -2.06 -13.62 -24.33
CA ARG A 165 -1.29 -13.96 -25.56
C ARG A 165 -2.06 -14.86 -26.52
N PRO A 166 -2.75 -15.94 -26.07
CA PRO A 166 -3.47 -16.82 -27.01
C PRO A 166 -4.58 -16.10 -27.79
N ALA A 167 -5.30 -15.18 -27.14
CA ALA A 167 -6.34 -14.40 -27.80
C ALA A 167 -5.73 -13.42 -28.83
N LYS A 168 -4.67 -12.71 -28.43
CA LYS A 168 -3.95 -11.78 -29.31
C LYS A 168 -3.34 -12.52 -30.53
N ALA A 169 -2.73 -13.68 -30.33
CA ALA A 169 -2.17 -14.49 -31.39
C ALA A 169 -3.25 -14.93 -32.39
N ARG A 170 -4.40 -15.45 -31.93
CA ARG A 170 -5.49 -15.85 -32.82
C ARG A 170 -6.07 -14.68 -33.60
N ASN A 171 -6.26 -13.54 -32.98
CA ASN A 171 -6.73 -12.33 -33.67
C ASN A 171 -5.75 -11.91 -34.74
N ARG A 172 -4.45 -11.91 -34.40
CA ARG A 172 -3.40 -11.56 -35.37
C ARG A 172 -3.35 -12.54 -36.55
N ILE A 173 -3.50 -13.83 -36.32
CA ILE A 173 -3.60 -14.84 -37.42
C ILE A 173 -4.80 -14.53 -38.32
N SER A 174 -5.96 -14.13 -37.76
CA SER A 174 -7.11 -13.75 -38.57
C SER A 174 -6.85 -12.52 -39.42
N GLU A 175 -6.21 -11.49 -38.86
CA GLU A 175 -5.81 -10.28 -39.62
C GLU A 175 -4.84 -10.63 -40.77
N ILE A 176 -3.85 -11.47 -40.49
CA ILE A 176 -2.88 -11.90 -41.48
C ILE A 176 -3.58 -12.65 -42.63
N LYS A 177 -4.50 -13.56 -42.35
CA LYS A 177 -5.27 -14.29 -43.35
C LYS A 177 -6.03 -13.34 -44.26
N GLN A 178 -6.68 -12.33 -43.72
CA GLN A 178 -7.35 -11.28 -44.50
C GLN A 178 -6.35 -10.51 -45.38
N ARG A 179 -5.17 -10.20 -44.84
CA ARG A 179 -4.10 -9.51 -45.61
C ARG A 179 -3.56 -10.37 -46.73
N LEU A 180 -3.38 -11.67 -46.55
CA LEU A 180 -2.96 -12.61 -47.58
C LEU A 180 -3.98 -12.69 -48.75
N GLU A 181 -5.29 -12.65 -48.47
CA GLU A 181 -6.33 -12.55 -49.48
C GLU A 181 -6.21 -11.25 -50.29
N GLN A 182 -5.97 -10.12 -49.61
CA GLN A 182 -5.74 -8.84 -50.32
C GLN A 182 -4.51 -8.89 -51.24
N ILE A 183 -3.42 -9.49 -50.77
CA ILE A 183 -2.19 -9.68 -51.57
C ILE A 183 -2.48 -10.57 -52.78
N ALA A 184 -3.27 -11.64 -52.62
CA ALA A 184 -3.64 -12.52 -53.69
C ALA A 184 -4.50 -11.83 -54.78
N VAL A 185 -5.37 -10.89 -54.36
CA VAL A 185 -6.10 -10.03 -55.30
C VAL A 185 -5.16 -9.05 -56.00
N ALA A 186 -4.32 -8.33 -55.24
CA ALA A 186 -3.40 -7.35 -55.78
C ALA A 186 -2.37 -7.94 -56.74
N ALA A 187 -1.98 -9.21 -56.54
CA ALA A 187 -1.09 -9.92 -57.47
C ALA A 187 -1.74 -10.29 -58.83
N ARG A 188 -3.09 -10.36 -58.89
CA ARG A 188 -3.86 -10.68 -60.09
C ARG A 188 -4.35 -9.43 -60.83
N GLU A 189 -4.26 -8.28 -60.21
CA GLU A 189 -4.78 -7.03 -60.76
C GLU A 189 -3.89 -6.53 -61.87
N THR A 190 -4.47 -6.43 -63.11
CA THR A 190 -3.81 -5.84 -64.26
C THR A 190 -3.87 -4.32 -64.14
N LEU A 191 -2.72 -3.67 -64.06
CA LEU A 191 -2.64 -2.22 -63.97
C LEU A 191 -3.17 -1.55 -65.24
N PRO A 192 -3.86 -0.42 -65.12
CA PRO A 192 -4.45 0.31 -66.24
C PRO A 192 -3.39 0.91 -67.20
N GLU A 193 -2.17 1.11 -66.72
CA GLU A 193 -1.04 1.58 -67.49
C GLU A 193 0.12 0.57 -67.41
N PRO A 194 0.89 0.32 -68.52
CA PRO A 194 2.03 -0.60 -68.54
C PRO A 194 3.15 -0.02 -67.61
N GLU A 195 3.37 -0.66 -66.46
CA GLU A 195 4.52 -0.39 -65.59
C GLU A 195 5.83 -0.79 -66.33
N LEU A 196 6.91 0.00 -66.07
CA LEU A 196 8.23 -0.41 -66.55
C LEU A 196 8.57 -1.83 -66.06
N PRO A 197 9.12 -2.74 -66.89
CA PRO A 197 9.34 -4.15 -66.51
C PRO A 197 10.07 -4.31 -65.15
N ARG A 198 11.07 -3.46 -64.86
CA ARG A 198 11.83 -3.47 -63.59
C ARG A 198 11.00 -3.09 -62.40
N LEU A 199 10.03 -2.16 -62.57
CA LEU A 199 9.11 -1.78 -61.47
C LEU A 199 8.06 -2.88 -61.22
N ALA A 200 7.58 -3.55 -62.29
CA ALA A 200 6.66 -4.68 -62.18
C ALA A 200 7.31 -5.87 -61.46
N GLU A 201 8.60 -6.18 -61.81
CA GLU A 201 9.40 -7.19 -61.12
C GLU A 201 9.57 -6.85 -59.61
N ALA A 202 9.93 -5.61 -59.25
CA ALA A 202 10.09 -5.19 -57.88
C ALA A 202 8.78 -5.22 -57.11
N ARG A 203 7.63 -4.95 -57.75
CA ARG A 203 6.30 -5.08 -57.16
C ARG A 203 5.97 -6.54 -56.86
N SER A 204 6.18 -7.46 -57.84
CA SER A 204 5.94 -8.89 -57.61
C SER A 204 6.82 -9.43 -56.48
N LEU A 205 8.12 -9.08 -56.50
CA LEU A 205 9.05 -9.44 -55.42
C LEU A 205 8.63 -8.91 -54.07
N SER A 206 8.16 -7.67 -53.99
CA SER A 206 7.68 -7.08 -52.73
C SER A 206 6.41 -7.78 -52.19
N LEU A 207 5.47 -8.15 -53.08
CA LEU A 207 4.25 -8.89 -52.71
C LEU A 207 4.58 -10.33 -52.29
N GLU A 208 5.50 -11.00 -53.02
CA GLU A 208 5.98 -12.35 -52.66
C GLU A 208 6.71 -12.35 -51.31
N ALA A 209 7.57 -11.34 -51.06
CA ALA A 209 8.23 -11.15 -49.77
C ALA A 209 7.24 -10.87 -48.66
N GLU A 210 6.19 -10.05 -48.89
CA GLU A 210 5.14 -9.77 -47.91
C GLU A 210 4.35 -11.05 -47.60
N LYS A 211 3.95 -11.81 -48.62
CA LYS A 211 3.30 -13.11 -48.46
C LYS A 211 4.15 -14.06 -47.63
N TYR A 212 5.43 -14.22 -48.00
CA TYR A 212 6.36 -15.08 -47.27
C TYR A 212 6.53 -14.67 -45.81
N ALA A 213 6.68 -13.36 -45.50
CA ALA A 213 6.81 -12.85 -44.16
C ALA A 213 5.55 -13.11 -43.32
N LEU A 214 4.37 -12.93 -43.92
CA LEU A 214 3.09 -13.20 -43.25
C LEU A 214 2.86 -14.70 -43.01
N ASP A 215 3.22 -15.55 -43.95
CA ASP A 215 3.16 -17.00 -43.78
C ASP A 215 4.11 -17.49 -42.69
N MET A 216 5.32 -16.90 -42.58
CA MET A 216 6.26 -17.17 -41.49
C MET A 216 5.74 -16.64 -40.14
N GLU A 217 5.05 -15.47 -40.11
CA GLU A 217 4.42 -14.93 -38.89
C GLU A 217 3.29 -15.86 -38.41
N ILE A 218 2.46 -16.41 -39.30
CA ILE A 218 1.46 -17.43 -38.95
C ILE A 218 2.12 -18.62 -38.30
N GLN A 219 3.18 -19.18 -38.93
CA GLN A 219 3.90 -20.33 -38.37
C GLN A 219 4.49 -20.02 -36.99
N MET A 220 5.02 -18.84 -36.80
CA MET A 220 5.55 -18.38 -35.51
C MET A 220 4.44 -18.31 -34.45
N LEU A 221 3.30 -17.69 -34.77
CA LEU A 221 2.15 -17.60 -33.86
C LEU A 221 1.53 -18.98 -33.57
N ASP A 222 1.48 -19.88 -34.54
CA ASP A 222 1.02 -21.26 -34.33
C ASP A 222 1.97 -22.01 -33.37
N GLN A 223 3.30 -21.88 -33.52
CA GLN A 223 4.25 -22.48 -32.57
C GLN A 223 4.20 -21.80 -31.18
N GLU A 224 3.96 -20.50 -31.14
CA GLU A 224 3.69 -19.82 -29.87
C GLU A 224 2.48 -20.42 -29.13
N LEU A 225 1.36 -20.62 -29.84
CA LEU A 225 0.15 -21.25 -29.30
C LEU A 225 0.36 -22.68 -28.85
N LEU A 226 1.09 -23.48 -29.65
CA LEU A 226 1.41 -24.87 -29.34
C LEU A 226 2.36 -25.03 -28.15
N SER A 227 3.26 -24.09 -27.94
CA SER A 227 4.20 -24.07 -26.81
C SER A 227 3.64 -23.36 -25.56
N HIS A 228 2.54 -22.61 -25.70
CA HIS A 228 2.01 -21.73 -24.67
C HIS A 228 1.74 -22.47 -23.34
N GLN A 229 1.06 -23.60 -23.36
CA GLN A 229 0.75 -24.37 -22.16
C GLN A 229 2.03 -24.82 -21.45
N ALA A 230 2.98 -25.43 -22.16
CA ALA A 230 4.22 -25.91 -21.56
C ALA A 230 5.05 -24.79 -20.95
N ARG A 231 5.14 -23.62 -21.65
CA ARG A 231 5.83 -22.42 -21.12
C ARG A 231 5.13 -21.84 -19.88
N THR A 232 3.81 -21.79 -19.89
CA THR A 232 3.03 -21.31 -18.73
C THR A 232 3.19 -22.23 -17.52
N GLU A 233 3.16 -23.55 -17.72
CA GLU A 233 3.39 -24.53 -16.65
C GLU A 233 4.81 -24.43 -16.08
N LEU A 234 5.82 -24.20 -16.93
CA LEU A 234 7.20 -23.95 -16.48
C LEU A 234 7.31 -22.68 -15.66
N LEU A 235 6.74 -21.57 -16.11
CA LEU A 235 6.72 -20.31 -15.36
C LEU A 235 6.01 -20.45 -14.02
N GLN A 236 4.91 -21.22 -13.96
CA GLN A 236 4.22 -21.52 -12.71
C GLN A 236 5.11 -22.33 -11.76
N ALA A 237 5.77 -23.38 -12.27
CA ALA A 237 6.68 -24.20 -11.45
C ALA A 237 7.88 -23.38 -10.95
N GLN A 238 8.42 -22.50 -11.77
CA GLN A 238 9.48 -21.57 -11.37
C GLN A 238 9.02 -20.60 -10.30
N ARG A 239 7.82 -20.03 -10.46
CA ARG A 239 7.20 -19.15 -9.44
C ARG A 239 7.03 -19.89 -8.12
N ASP A 240 6.44 -21.09 -8.14
CA ASP A 240 6.16 -21.86 -6.93
C ASP A 240 7.45 -22.28 -6.21
N TYR A 241 8.48 -22.68 -6.96
CA TYR A 241 9.78 -22.97 -6.40
C TYR A 241 10.43 -21.74 -5.76
N ASN A 242 10.41 -20.58 -6.44
CA ASN A 242 10.96 -19.34 -5.90
C ASN A 242 10.15 -18.81 -4.71
N ALA A 243 8.82 -18.96 -4.71
CA ALA A 243 7.98 -18.63 -3.56
C ALA A 243 8.31 -19.47 -2.32
N SER A 244 8.51 -20.78 -2.50
CA SER A 244 8.95 -21.67 -1.41
C SER A 244 10.37 -21.33 -0.92
N SER A 245 11.28 -21.01 -1.85
CA SER A 245 12.63 -20.57 -1.51
C SER A 245 12.63 -19.25 -0.73
N LEU A 246 11.78 -18.29 -1.14
CA LEU A 246 11.59 -17.01 -0.44
C LEU A 246 11.14 -17.23 1.00
N ALA A 247 10.12 -18.07 1.22
CA ALA A 247 9.62 -18.37 2.55
C ALA A 247 10.70 -18.96 3.46
N ARG A 248 11.53 -19.86 2.95
CA ARG A 248 12.65 -20.45 3.71
C ARG A 248 13.74 -19.44 4.04
N ILE A 249 14.08 -18.56 3.09
CA ILE A 249 15.05 -17.49 3.33
C ILE A 249 14.51 -16.54 4.40
N GLN A 250 13.24 -16.20 4.36
CA GLN A 250 12.60 -15.36 5.38
C GLN A 250 12.72 -15.95 6.78
N VAL A 251 12.49 -17.26 6.93
CA VAL A 251 12.66 -17.93 8.23
C VAL A 251 14.11 -17.92 8.69
N ARG A 252 15.09 -18.13 7.77
CA ARG A 252 16.52 -18.02 8.12
C ARG A 252 16.91 -16.62 8.56
N VAL A 253 16.45 -15.61 7.83
CA VAL A 253 16.68 -14.19 8.17
C VAL A 253 16.11 -13.89 9.55
N SER A 254 14.86 -14.25 9.83
CA SER A 254 14.24 -14.00 11.14
C SER A 254 14.96 -14.73 12.27
N ARG A 255 15.46 -15.95 12.04
CA ARG A 255 16.24 -16.70 13.04
C ARG A 255 17.60 -16.06 13.29
N LEU A 256 18.28 -15.59 12.23
CA LEU A 256 19.55 -14.85 12.35
C LEU A 256 19.38 -13.51 13.07
N GLU A 257 18.31 -12.79 12.78
CA GLU A 257 17.94 -11.55 13.47
C GLU A 257 17.69 -11.79 14.96
N GLY A 258 16.92 -12.82 15.31
CA GLY A 258 16.69 -13.19 16.70
C GLY A 258 17.97 -13.60 17.42
N LEU A 259 18.88 -14.34 16.76
CA LEU A 259 20.18 -14.73 17.32
C LEU A 259 21.09 -13.50 17.52
N LEU A 260 21.12 -12.61 16.55
CA LEU A 260 21.91 -11.37 16.60
C LEU A 260 21.43 -10.47 17.75
N SER A 261 20.11 -10.27 17.85
CA SER A 261 19.47 -9.51 18.93
C SER A 261 19.79 -10.09 20.30
N SER A 262 19.56 -11.39 20.51
CA SER A 262 19.81 -12.04 21.80
C SER A 262 21.28 -11.93 22.23
N LYS A 263 22.23 -12.03 21.28
CA LYS A 263 23.66 -11.85 21.56
C LYS A 263 24.03 -10.41 21.90
N ARG A 264 23.52 -9.44 21.15
CA ARG A 264 23.75 -8.02 21.43
C ARG A 264 23.25 -7.64 22.83
N VAL A 265 22.04 -8.07 23.17
CA VAL A 265 21.47 -7.82 24.50
C VAL A 265 22.33 -8.48 25.59
N ALA A 266 22.74 -9.74 25.41
CA ALA A 266 23.59 -10.44 26.36
C ALA A 266 24.95 -9.77 26.54
N GLU A 267 25.64 -9.35 25.46
CA GLU A 267 26.91 -8.61 25.54
C GLU A 267 26.77 -7.23 26.20
N ALA A 268 25.61 -6.54 25.97
CA ALA A 268 25.31 -5.27 26.59
C ALA A 268 25.01 -5.43 28.10
N GLU A 269 24.24 -6.44 28.49
CA GLU A 269 23.97 -6.78 29.89
C GLU A 269 25.23 -7.20 30.62
N GLN A 270 26.12 -7.95 29.97
CA GLN A 270 27.44 -8.30 30.53
C GLN A 270 28.30 -7.05 30.77
N ALA A 271 28.40 -6.16 29.79
CA ALA A 271 29.13 -4.90 29.91
C ALA A 271 28.58 -4.01 31.05
N GLN A 272 27.24 -3.96 31.17
CA GLN A 272 26.53 -3.26 32.27
C GLN A 272 26.92 -3.88 33.62
N THR A 273 26.85 -5.20 33.73
CA THR A 273 27.12 -5.93 35.00
C THR A 273 28.57 -5.76 35.42
N GLU A 274 29.52 -5.90 34.49
CA GLU A 274 30.94 -5.69 34.74
C GLU A 274 31.24 -4.25 35.18
N ALA A 275 30.61 -3.25 34.55
CA ALA A 275 30.79 -1.85 34.93
C ALA A 275 30.23 -1.54 36.32
N GLN A 276 29.07 -2.13 36.66
CA GLN A 276 28.45 -1.99 37.98
C GLN A 276 29.26 -2.71 39.07
N GLN A 277 29.83 -3.87 38.77
CA GLN A 277 30.75 -4.56 39.70
C GLN A 277 32.01 -3.73 39.95
N ALA A 278 32.62 -3.22 38.88
CA ALA A 278 33.76 -2.32 39.01
C ALA A 278 33.45 -1.07 39.86
N GLN A 279 32.22 -0.53 39.72
CA GLN A 279 31.78 0.59 40.58
C GLN A 279 31.72 0.18 42.06
N ARG A 280 31.15 -0.97 42.39
CA ARG A 280 31.08 -1.47 43.79
C ARG A 280 32.44 -1.74 44.39
N GLU A 281 33.37 -2.26 43.60
CA GLU A 281 34.75 -2.53 44.03
C GLU A 281 35.54 -1.25 44.37
N GLN A 282 35.12 -0.12 43.81
CA GLN A 282 35.76 1.18 44.10
C GLN A 282 35.07 1.93 45.26
N GLU A 283 33.95 1.40 45.81
CA GLU A 283 33.29 2.00 46.98
C GLU A 283 34.23 2.04 48.19
N GLY A 284 34.43 3.23 48.75
CA GLY A 284 35.36 3.46 49.86
C GLY A 284 36.81 3.71 49.52
N LYS A 285 37.20 3.64 48.23
CA LYS A 285 38.51 4.02 47.74
C LYS A 285 38.58 5.54 47.40
N HIS A 286 39.63 5.96 46.72
CA HIS A 286 39.86 7.34 46.33
C HIS A 286 38.70 7.91 45.50
N LEU A 287 38.33 9.19 45.73
CA LEU A 287 37.17 9.82 45.10
C LEU A 287 37.21 9.79 43.57
N LEU A 288 38.38 10.00 42.96
CA LEU A 288 38.57 9.96 41.50
C LEU A 288 38.26 8.58 40.92
N LEU A 289 38.64 7.48 41.62
CA LEU A 289 38.31 6.12 41.20
C LEU A 289 36.79 5.86 41.26
N GLN A 290 36.13 6.34 42.34
CA GLN A 290 34.71 6.21 42.51
C GLN A 290 33.93 6.97 41.39
N GLU A 291 34.37 8.19 41.10
CA GLU A 291 33.77 9.02 40.05
C GLU A 291 33.91 8.36 38.67
N LEU A 292 35.11 7.91 38.32
CA LEU A 292 35.36 7.26 37.02
C LEU A 292 34.59 5.93 36.88
N ALA A 293 34.57 5.13 37.96
CA ALA A 293 33.83 3.88 37.98
C ALA A 293 32.29 4.14 37.86
N SER A 294 31.79 5.17 38.52
CA SER A 294 30.37 5.63 38.38
C SER A 294 30.04 6.05 36.93
N ARG A 295 30.94 6.84 36.31
CA ARG A 295 30.80 7.22 34.90
C ARG A 295 30.84 6.01 33.98
N ASN A 296 31.65 4.99 34.28
CA ASN A 296 31.68 3.73 33.53
C ASN A 296 30.38 2.95 33.68
N ALA A 297 29.82 2.88 34.89
CA ALA A 297 28.54 2.23 35.14
C ALA A 297 27.34 2.93 34.41
N VAL A 298 27.36 4.27 34.37
CA VAL A 298 26.38 5.03 33.57
C VAL A 298 26.49 4.68 32.08
N LEU A 299 27.74 4.59 31.56
CA LEU A 299 27.95 4.22 30.16
C LEU A 299 27.52 2.77 29.86
N GLY A 300 27.77 1.84 30.80
CA GLY A 300 27.28 0.46 30.71
C GLY A 300 25.74 0.39 30.65
N ASN A 301 25.05 1.18 31.49
CA ASN A 301 23.60 1.29 31.46
C ASN A 301 23.10 1.85 30.10
N GLU A 302 23.84 2.81 29.55
CA GLU A 302 23.50 3.41 28.25
C GLU A 302 23.69 2.41 27.09
N ILE A 303 24.72 1.59 27.10
CA ILE A 303 24.90 0.50 26.13
C ILE A 303 23.73 -0.47 26.18
N ALA A 304 23.31 -0.87 27.38
CA ALA A 304 22.15 -1.76 27.54
C ALA A 304 20.84 -1.11 27.06
N ARG A 305 20.65 0.18 27.30
CA ARG A 305 19.51 0.95 26.80
C ARG A 305 19.50 1.00 25.27
N LEU A 306 20.66 1.31 24.66
CA LEU A 306 20.79 1.37 23.19
C LEU A 306 20.55 0.00 22.53
N ALA A 307 21.08 -1.10 23.14
CA ALA A 307 20.84 -2.44 22.64
C ALA A 307 19.35 -2.81 22.65
N SER A 308 18.65 -2.48 23.75
CA SER A 308 17.20 -2.70 23.86
C SER A 308 16.39 -1.83 22.88
N ALA A 309 16.82 -0.57 22.68
CA ALA A 309 16.20 0.33 21.72
C ALA A 309 16.39 -0.14 20.27
N LEU A 310 17.59 -0.63 19.94
CA LEU A 310 17.90 -1.24 18.65
C LEU A 310 16.99 -2.44 18.35
N ASP A 311 16.76 -3.30 19.35
CA ASP A 311 15.87 -4.46 19.20
C ASP A 311 14.42 -4.04 18.94
N ALA A 312 13.93 -3.05 19.68
CA ALA A 312 12.59 -2.50 19.48
C ALA A 312 12.42 -1.88 18.07
N VAL A 313 13.40 -1.10 17.61
CA VAL A 313 13.39 -0.49 16.26
C VAL A 313 13.45 -1.54 15.17
N SER A 314 14.23 -2.60 15.35
CA SER A 314 14.31 -3.71 14.40
C SER A 314 12.97 -4.44 14.27
N ALA A 315 12.26 -4.63 15.38
CA ALA A 315 10.92 -5.22 15.36
C ALA A 315 9.89 -4.30 14.68
N GLU A 316 9.97 -2.99 14.90
CA GLU A 316 9.13 -2.00 14.22
C GLU A 316 9.40 -1.96 12.70
N ASP A 317 10.66 -2.10 12.26
CA ASP A 317 11.05 -2.19 10.84
C ASP A 317 10.43 -3.41 10.17
N ASP A 318 10.55 -4.58 10.81
CA ASP A 318 9.98 -5.82 10.30
C ASP A 318 8.46 -5.72 10.17
N GLU A 319 7.77 -5.15 11.16
CA GLU A 319 6.33 -4.92 11.11
C GLU A 319 5.96 -3.96 9.97
N ALA A 320 6.67 -2.84 9.82
CA ALA A 320 6.43 -1.88 8.75
C ALA A 320 6.60 -2.51 7.37
N ARG A 321 7.64 -3.31 7.16
CA ARG A 321 7.89 -4.07 5.92
C ARG A 321 6.80 -5.10 5.65
N GLN A 322 6.34 -5.81 6.68
CA GLN A 322 5.26 -6.78 6.54
C GLN A 322 3.94 -6.11 6.16
N GLN A 323 3.59 -4.99 6.80
CA GLN A 323 2.40 -4.23 6.49
C GLN A 323 2.46 -3.63 5.08
N ALA A 324 3.61 -3.11 4.65
CA ALA A 324 3.80 -2.62 3.29
C ALA A 324 3.55 -3.71 2.24
N ARG A 325 4.08 -4.92 2.47
CA ARG A 325 3.84 -6.08 1.58
C ARG A 325 2.37 -6.47 1.55
N LYS A 326 1.72 -6.58 2.71
CA LYS A 326 0.30 -6.93 2.82
C LYS A 326 -0.59 -5.95 2.04
N VAL A 327 -0.36 -4.65 2.20
CA VAL A 327 -1.09 -3.61 1.46
C VAL A 327 -0.82 -3.70 -0.05
N GLY A 328 0.44 -3.92 -0.45
CA GLY A 328 0.81 -4.10 -1.85
C GLY A 328 0.14 -5.33 -2.48
N ASP A 329 0.06 -6.45 -1.75
CA ASP A 329 -0.61 -7.66 -2.19
C ASP A 329 -2.12 -7.46 -2.32
N ASP A 330 -2.75 -6.82 -1.36
CA ASP A 330 -4.17 -6.50 -1.39
C ASP A 330 -4.51 -5.55 -2.54
N PHE A 331 -3.64 -4.59 -2.82
CA PHE A 331 -3.76 -3.71 -3.98
C PHE A 331 -3.70 -4.50 -5.29
N ARG A 332 -2.68 -5.36 -5.47
CA ARG A 332 -2.53 -6.21 -6.66
C ARG A 332 -3.73 -7.13 -6.87
N ARG A 333 -4.18 -7.82 -5.83
CA ARG A 333 -5.35 -8.71 -5.86
C ARG A 333 -6.63 -7.96 -6.21
N THR A 334 -6.84 -6.79 -5.62
CA THR A 334 -8.01 -5.97 -5.89
C THR A 334 -8.03 -5.48 -7.33
N ARG A 335 -6.88 -5.01 -7.83
CA ARG A 335 -6.71 -4.59 -9.23
C ARG A 335 -6.98 -5.74 -10.20
N GLN A 336 -6.40 -6.91 -9.95
CA GLN A 336 -6.60 -8.09 -10.80
C GLN A 336 -8.06 -8.55 -10.83
N ARG A 337 -8.75 -8.54 -9.68
CA ARG A 337 -10.18 -8.87 -9.61
C ARG A 337 -11.03 -7.86 -10.39
N LEU A 338 -10.68 -6.59 -10.33
CA LEU A 338 -11.36 -5.55 -11.08
C LEU A 338 -11.19 -5.73 -12.60
N ASP A 339 -9.97 -6.06 -13.04
CA ASP A 339 -9.65 -6.27 -14.46
C ASP A 339 -10.38 -7.51 -15.03
N ILE A 340 -10.59 -8.57 -14.23
CA ILE A 340 -11.25 -9.81 -14.65
C ILE A 340 -12.77 -9.72 -14.57
N ALA A 341 -13.31 -9.24 -13.45
CA ALA A 341 -14.74 -9.30 -13.14
C ALA A 341 -15.47 -7.97 -13.37
N GLY A 342 -14.73 -6.90 -13.69
CA GLY A 342 -15.29 -5.56 -13.75
C GLY A 342 -15.73 -5.04 -12.39
N LEU A 343 -16.37 -3.88 -12.38
CA LEU A 343 -16.84 -3.21 -11.16
C LEU A 343 -18.20 -3.78 -10.76
N SER A 344 -18.22 -4.82 -9.93
CA SER A 344 -19.43 -5.39 -9.34
C SER A 344 -19.75 -4.75 -7.96
N GLU A 345 -21.01 -4.82 -7.52
CA GLU A 345 -21.43 -4.31 -6.21
C GLU A 345 -20.67 -5.00 -5.05
N ALA A 346 -20.52 -6.33 -5.14
CA ALA A 346 -19.74 -7.10 -4.15
C ALA A 346 -18.28 -6.68 -4.09
N LEU A 347 -17.64 -6.43 -5.24
CA LEU A 347 -16.26 -5.93 -5.27
C LEU A 347 -16.18 -4.51 -4.70
N GLY A 348 -17.18 -3.66 -4.97
CA GLY A 348 -17.28 -2.33 -4.40
C GLY A 348 -17.35 -2.34 -2.87
N GLU A 349 -18.09 -3.27 -2.27
CA GLU A 349 -18.16 -3.44 -0.82
C GLU A 349 -16.81 -3.86 -0.23
N VAL A 350 -16.12 -4.81 -0.85
CA VAL A 350 -14.75 -5.21 -0.46
C VAL A 350 -13.79 -4.03 -0.54
N MET A 351 -13.84 -3.25 -1.63
CA MET A 351 -13.01 -2.05 -1.80
C MET A 351 -13.29 -0.99 -0.72
N LEU A 352 -14.56 -0.78 -0.34
CA LEU A 352 -14.94 0.12 0.77
C LEU A 352 -14.39 -0.36 2.11
N ARG A 353 -14.43 -1.67 2.37
CA ARG A 353 -13.85 -2.28 3.57
C ARG A 353 -12.34 -2.05 3.61
N HIS A 354 -11.62 -2.36 2.54
CA HIS A 354 -10.16 -2.14 2.45
C HIS A 354 -9.82 -0.67 2.70
N ARG A 355 -10.56 0.28 2.09
CA ARG A 355 -10.33 1.72 2.31
C ARG A 355 -10.47 2.14 3.78
N ARG A 356 -11.41 1.54 4.54
CA ARG A 356 -11.58 1.84 5.97
C ARG A 356 -10.49 1.27 6.85
N LEU A 357 -9.87 0.16 6.43
CA LEU A 357 -8.80 -0.51 7.18
C LEU A 357 -7.42 0.11 6.94
N LEU A 358 -7.25 0.88 5.86
CA LEU A 358 -5.98 1.55 5.59
C LEU A 358 -5.74 2.68 6.60
N PRO A 359 -4.49 2.80 7.13
CA PRO A 359 -4.13 3.83 8.08
C PRO A 359 -4.19 5.24 7.46
N ASP A 360 -4.43 6.25 8.32
CA ASP A 360 -4.42 7.65 7.93
C ASP A 360 -2.96 8.14 7.74
N GLU A 361 -2.73 8.99 6.77
CA GLU A 361 -1.44 9.64 6.49
C GLU A 361 -0.85 10.36 7.73
N ARG A 362 -1.70 10.85 8.63
CA ARG A 362 -1.29 11.52 9.87
C ARG A 362 -0.51 10.60 10.81
N VAL A 363 -0.76 9.30 10.77
CA VAL A 363 -0.04 8.31 11.59
C VAL A 363 1.42 8.26 11.14
N PHE A 364 1.65 8.14 9.83
CA PHE A 364 3.01 8.11 9.25
C PHE A 364 3.79 9.39 9.53
N ARG A 365 3.16 10.55 9.40
CA ARG A 365 3.83 11.83 9.69
C ARG A 365 4.29 11.93 11.14
N ARG A 366 3.49 11.45 12.11
CA ARG A 366 3.89 11.44 13.53
C ARG A 366 5.04 10.47 13.78
N GLN A 367 4.99 9.29 13.18
CA GLN A 367 6.08 8.31 13.31
C GLN A 367 7.38 8.85 12.70
N GLN A 368 7.34 9.48 11.53
CA GLN A 368 8.49 10.10 10.90
C GLN A 368 9.08 11.23 11.75
N GLN A 369 8.25 12.12 12.31
CA GLN A 369 8.74 13.19 13.19
C GLN A 369 9.43 12.67 14.43
N LYS A 370 8.90 11.59 15.05
CA LYS A 370 9.56 10.93 16.18
C LYS A 370 10.89 10.35 15.75
N LEU A 371 10.92 9.65 14.63
CA LEU A 371 12.12 9.01 14.10
C LEU A 371 13.23 10.02 13.76
N GLU A 372 12.89 11.17 13.17
CA GLU A 372 13.84 12.26 12.91
C GLU A 372 14.43 12.81 14.22
N ALA A 373 13.62 12.91 15.28
CA ALA A 373 14.12 13.32 16.59
C ALA A 373 15.08 12.28 17.18
N ASP A 374 14.71 11.00 17.13
CA ASP A 374 15.53 9.89 17.64
C ASP A 374 16.87 9.79 16.87
N ILE A 375 16.87 9.95 15.55
CA ILE A 375 18.08 10.00 14.71
C ILE A 375 18.98 11.19 15.11
N SER A 376 18.38 12.35 15.32
CA SER A 376 19.13 13.55 15.68
C SER A 376 19.77 13.45 17.06
N GLU A 377 19.04 12.89 18.03
CA GLU A 377 19.52 12.66 19.40
C GLU A 377 20.67 11.65 19.42
N SER A 378 20.47 10.48 18.77
CA SER A 378 21.48 9.44 18.68
C SER A 378 22.74 9.92 17.94
N SER A 379 22.59 10.66 16.83
CA SER A 379 23.74 11.21 16.10
C SER A 379 24.57 12.17 16.96
N LEU A 380 23.93 12.99 17.78
CA LEU A 380 24.63 13.87 18.72
C LEU A 380 25.34 13.05 19.80
N GLN A 381 24.71 12.04 20.33
CA GLN A 381 25.25 11.14 21.34
C GLN A 381 26.49 10.38 20.80
N GLN A 382 26.43 9.91 19.56
CA GLN A 382 27.55 9.26 18.89
C GLN A 382 28.77 10.17 18.81
N LEU A 383 28.59 11.44 18.39
CA LEU A 383 29.66 12.42 18.34
C LEU A 383 30.30 12.64 19.72
N GLN A 384 29.51 12.68 20.79
CA GLN A 384 30.01 12.81 22.16
C GLN A 384 30.87 11.60 22.56
N PHE A 385 30.44 10.38 22.25
CA PHE A 385 31.21 9.17 22.53
C PHE A 385 32.52 9.15 21.71
N GLU A 386 32.48 9.53 20.43
CA GLU A 386 33.68 9.59 19.58
C GLU A 386 34.68 10.64 20.06
N ASP A 387 34.23 11.81 20.49
CA ASP A 387 35.06 12.87 21.02
C ASP A 387 35.71 12.46 22.35
N GLU A 388 34.92 11.81 23.22
CA GLU A 388 35.47 11.27 24.48
C GLU A 388 36.47 10.16 24.24
N LEU A 389 36.18 9.20 23.36
CA LEU A 389 37.14 8.14 22.99
C LEU A 389 38.42 8.72 22.41
N ARG A 390 38.33 9.79 21.61
CA ARG A 390 39.50 10.47 21.05
C ARG A 390 40.36 11.11 22.14
N SER A 391 39.74 11.67 23.18
CA SER A 391 40.48 12.22 24.34
C SER A 391 41.23 11.16 25.12
N ILE A 392 40.71 9.93 25.20
CA ILE A 392 41.31 8.80 25.91
C ILE A 392 42.35 8.06 25.07
N ARG A 393 42.51 8.35 23.79
CA ARG A 393 43.39 7.65 22.85
C ARG A 393 44.84 7.50 23.37
N ASN A 394 45.32 8.49 24.12
CA ASN A 394 46.58 8.39 24.88
C ASN A 394 46.26 8.30 26.36
N ILE A 395 46.22 7.07 26.89
CA ILE A 395 45.82 6.78 28.26
C ILE A 395 46.74 7.52 29.28
N ASP A 396 48.04 7.57 29.03
CA ASP A 396 48.99 8.20 29.96
C ASP A 396 48.81 9.73 30.00
N SER A 397 48.52 10.37 28.85
CA SER A 397 48.25 11.82 28.83
C SER A 397 46.85 12.15 29.43
N TYR A 398 45.87 11.30 29.24
CA TYR A 398 44.54 11.45 29.84
C TYR A 398 44.61 11.30 31.37
N ILE A 399 45.35 10.32 31.87
CA ILE A 399 45.58 10.16 33.30
C ILE A 399 46.35 11.35 33.87
N ALA A 400 47.41 11.83 33.19
CA ALA A 400 48.14 13.02 33.60
C ALA A 400 47.29 14.27 33.73
N GLU A 401 46.30 14.44 32.84
CA GLU A 401 45.35 15.53 32.94
C GLU A 401 44.37 15.34 34.11
N LEU A 402 43.87 14.12 34.34
CA LEU A 402 42.97 13.80 35.47
C LEU A 402 43.68 13.95 36.84
N THR A 403 44.97 13.72 36.90
CA THR A 403 45.76 13.75 38.14
C THR A 403 46.61 15.02 38.31
N LYS A 404 46.38 16.05 37.49
CA LYS A 404 47.16 17.29 37.43
C LYS A 404 47.24 18.06 38.76
N GLU A 405 46.18 17.96 39.58
CA GLU A 405 46.07 18.64 40.88
C GLU A 405 46.43 17.74 42.07
N MET A 406 46.92 16.49 41.83
CA MET A 406 47.21 15.47 42.87
C MET A 406 48.71 15.35 43.17
N ASP A 407 49.00 14.95 44.40
CA ASP A 407 50.38 14.68 44.83
C ASP A 407 50.94 13.36 44.27
N ALA A 408 52.25 13.30 44.04
CA ALA A 408 52.90 12.14 43.43
C ALA A 408 52.73 10.84 44.25
N GLU A 409 52.59 10.95 45.56
CA GLU A 409 52.42 9.82 46.49
C GLU A 409 50.98 9.24 46.39
N GLU A 410 49.97 10.09 46.23
CA GLU A 410 48.57 9.72 45.98
C GLU A 410 48.44 9.06 44.60
N ILE A 411 49.07 9.60 43.57
CA ILE A 411 49.09 9.05 42.21
C ILE A 411 49.73 7.65 42.21
N ALA A 412 50.81 7.44 42.93
CA ALA A 412 51.43 6.11 43.01
C ALA A 412 50.55 5.06 43.68
N GLY A 413 49.67 5.49 44.62
CA GLY A 413 48.74 4.58 45.31
C GLY A 413 47.54 4.13 44.50
N ILE A 414 47.12 4.90 43.49
CA ILE A 414 45.92 4.63 42.70
C ILE A 414 46.17 4.37 41.21
N GLY A 415 47.43 4.50 40.77
CA GLY A 415 47.82 4.54 39.35
C GLY A 415 47.37 3.32 38.54
N ASP A 416 47.53 2.10 39.09
CA ASP A 416 47.16 0.87 38.41
C ASP A 416 45.65 0.69 38.31
N ASP A 417 44.92 0.98 39.40
CA ASP A 417 43.43 0.95 39.39
C ASP A 417 42.86 1.99 38.42
N LEU A 418 43.45 3.20 38.39
CA LEU A 418 43.06 4.26 37.47
C LEU A 418 43.28 3.89 36.01
N LYS A 419 44.46 3.29 35.69
CA LYS A 419 44.72 2.76 34.33
C LYS A 419 43.73 1.68 33.93
N GLY A 420 43.38 0.80 34.86
CA GLY A 420 42.37 -0.24 34.64
C GLY A 420 41.00 0.35 34.29
N LEU A 421 40.54 1.33 35.06
CA LEU A 421 39.24 2.00 34.83
C LEU A 421 39.21 2.82 33.54
N VAL A 422 40.34 3.50 33.18
CA VAL A 422 40.42 4.25 31.91
C VAL A 422 40.43 3.30 30.71
N ARG A 423 41.10 2.16 30.77
CA ARG A 423 41.03 1.13 29.71
C ARG A 423 39.62 0.57 29.57
N ASN A 424 38.97 0.27 30.70
CA ASN A 424 37.60 -0.18 30.70
C ASN A 424 36.69 0.88 30.06
N ARG A 425 36.86 2.17 30.39
CA ARG A 425 36.09 3.26 29.75
C ARG A 425 36.28 3.31 28.25
N ALA A 426 37.50 3.20 27.76
CA ALA A 426 37.77 3.16 26.32
C ALA A 426 37.05 1.99 25.64
N SER A 427 37.12 0.79 26.23
CA SER A 427 36.40 -0.39 25.72
C SER A 427 34.86 -0.22 25.73
N LEU A 428 34.31 0.38 26.80
CA LEU A 428 32.86 0.68 26.87
C LEU A 428 32.46 1.73 25.83
N LEU A 429 33.27 2.77 25.60
CA LEU A 429 33.01 3.77 24.55
C LEU A 429 33.04 3.15 23.14
N GLU A 430 34.00 2.25 22.86
CA GLU A 430 34.01 1.51 21.60
C GLU A 430 32.74 0.70 21.40
N LYS A 431 32.28 -0.01 22.44
CA LYS A 431 31.05 -0.76 22.42
C LYS A 431 29.82 0.18 22.24
N ALA A 432 29.80 1.30 22.97
CA ALA A 432 28.70 2.29 22.85
C ALA A 432 28.62 2.86 21.44
N ILE A 433 29.74 3.27 20.85
CA ILE A 433 29.81 3.78 19.47
C ILE A 433 29.32 2.73 18.47
N GLN A 434 29.73 1.47 18.65
CA GLN A 434 29.27 0.40 17.74
C GLN A 434 27.76 0.15 17.87
N THR A 435 27.25 0.05 19.11
CA THR A 435 25.83 -0.17 19.37
C THR A 435 24.96 0.99 18.84
N ASP A 436 25.44 2.23 19.06
CA ASP A 436 24.73 3.43 18.59
C ASP A 436 24.76 3.54 17.06
N ARG A 437 25.88 3.15 16.42
CA ARG A 437 25.97 3.08 14.96
C ARG A 437 24.99 2.06 14.37
N ASP A 438 24.87 0.90 15.01
CA ASP A 438 23.90 -0.12 14.62
C ASP A 438 22.46 0.38 14.82
N TYR A 439 22.21 1.13 15.92
CA TYR A 439 20.91 1.74 16.20
C TYR A 439 20.54 2.81 15.17
N LEU A 440 21.47 3.70 14.80
CA LEU A 440 21.27 4.68 13.73
C LEU A 440 20.99 4.02 12.38
N THR A 441 21.65 2.91 12.09
CA THR A 441 21.40 2.14 10.87
C THR A 441 20.00 1.56 10.88
N ALA A 442 19.55 0.97 11.99
CA ALA A 442 18.20 0.44 12.14
C ALA A 442 17.11 1.53 12.04
N LEU A 443 17.35 2.71 12.62
CA LEU A 443 16.46 3.87 12.47
C LEU A 443 16.35 4.29 10.99
N GLY A 444 17.44 4.28 10.24
CA GLY A 444 17.43 4.56 8.80
C GLY A 444 16.68 3.50 7.99
N GLU A 445 16.79 2.23 8.34
CA GLU A 445 16.04 1.13 7.72
C GLU A 445 14.53 1.26 8.02
N LEU A 446 14.17 1.58 9.26
CA LEU A 446 12.78 1.84 9.65
C LEU A 446 12.18 3.05 8.90
N ASP A 447 12.95 4.15 8.74
CA ASP A 447 12.49 5.30 7.96
C ASP A 447 12.17 4.91 6.51
N PHE A 448 13.03 4.11 5.91
CA PHE A 448 12.81 3.59 4.56
C PHE A 448 11.58 2.67 4.47
N ALA A 449 11.41 1.76 5.44
CA ALA A 449 10.26 0.87 5.49
C ALA A 449 8.94 1.60 5.69
N LEU A 450 8.91 2.61 6.58
CA LEU A 450 7.74 3.47 6.81
C LEU A 450 7.38 4.29 5.57
N LYS A 451 8.37 4.79 4.82
CA LYS A 451 8.15 5.47 3.54
C LYS A 451 7.53 4.53 2.51
N GLN A 452 8.07 3.32 2.35
CA GLN A 452 7.49 2.32 1.46
C GLN A 452 6.06 1.94 1.87
N TYR A 453 5.81 1.78 3.17
CA TYR A 453 4.47 1.49 3.67
C TYR A 453 3.49 2.64 3.38
N SER A 454 3.90 3.87 3.65
CA SER A 454 3.12 5.08 3.35
C SER A 454 2.80 5.21 1.86
N GLU A 455 3.78 4.96 0.97
CA GLU A 455 3.59 4.97 -0.49
C GLU A 455 2.62 3.88 -0.95
N ALA A 456 2.74 2.65 -0.41
CA ALA A 456 1.82 1.57 -0.73
C ALA A 456 0.39 1.90 -0.31
N VAL A 457 0.20 2.46 0.89
CA VAL A 457 -1.10 2.91 1.40
C VAL A 457 -1.67 4.02 0.54
N THR A 458 -0.88 5.05 0.23
CA THR A 458 -1.31 6.21 -0.57
C THR A 458 -1.71 5.80 -1.99
N SER A 459 -0.92 4.94 -2.63
CA SER A 459 -1.20 4.41 -3.97
C SER A 459 -2.48 3.59 -3.99
N TYR A 460 -2.69 2.74 -2.98
CA TYR A 460 -3.89 1.94 -2.86
C TYR A 460 -5.12 2.80 -2.53
N GLN A 461 -5.01 3.78 -1.64
CA GLN A 461 -6.08 4.74 -1.33
C GLN A 461 -6.49 5.56 -2.55
N ALA A 462 -5.53 6.03 -3.35
CA ALA A 462 -5.78 6.76 -4.58
C ALA A 462 -6.56 5.88 -5.58
N PHE A 463 -6.11 4.64 -5.81
CA PHE A 463 -6.80 3.67 -6.65
C PHE A 463 -8.23 3.40 -6.18
N LEU A 464 -8.40 3.10 -4.88
CA LEU A 464 -9.73 2.85 -4.31
C LEU A 464 -10.63 4.07 -4.44
N SER A 465 -10.11 5.28 -4.21
CA SER A 465 -10.89 6.53 -4.30
C SER A 465 -11.36 6.80 -5.70
N GLU A 466 -10.50 6.60 -6.71
CA GLU A 466 -10.85 6.76 -8.12
C GLU A 466 -11.96 5.78 -8.55
N ARG A 467 -11.83 4.52 -8.18
CA ARG A 467 -12.78 3.47 -8.61
C ARG A 467 -14.08 3.49 -7.84
N LEU A 468 -14.06 3.83 -6.55
CA LEU A 468 -15.26 3.94 -5.72
C LEU A 468 -16.20 5.08 -6.13
N LEU A 469 -15.71 6.10 -6.86
CA LEU A 469 -16.58 7.13 -7.45
C LEU A 469 -17.60 6.54 -8.45
N TRP A 470 -17.30 5.42 -9.06
CA TRP A 470 -18.14 4.73 -10.05
C TRP A 470 -18.95 3.58 -9.46
N VAL A 471 -18.71 3.21 -8.19
CA VAL A 471 -19.54 2.24 -7.48
C VAL A 471 -20.80 2.94 -7.00
N ARG A 472 -21.94 2.41 -7.38
CA ARG A 472 -23.24 2.88 -6.89
C ARG A 472 -23.28 2.67 -5.37
N SER A 473 -22.98 3.70 -4.59
CA SER A 473 -22.84 3.64 -3.14
C SER A 473 -24.18 3.52 -2.38
N ALA A 474 -25.30 3.55 -3.08
CA ALA A 474 -26.61 3.28 -2.52
C ALA A 474 -27.37 2.39 -3.52
N GLY A 475 -27.46 1.11 -3.23
CA GLY A 475 -28.54 0.29 -3.75
C GLY A 475 -29.85 0.99 -3.40
N LEU A 476 -30.75 1.17 -4.37
CA LEU A 476 -32.15 1.50 -4.11
C LEU A 476 -32.59 0.60 -2.94
N LEU A 477 -33.18 1.19 -1.89
CA LEU A 477 -33.70 0.56 -0.68
C LEU A 477 -34.03 -0.92 -0.90
N ASN A 478 -33.10 -1.79 -0.46
CA ASN A 478 -33.25 -3.22 -0.64
C ASN A 478 -34.24 -3.70 0.44
N MET A 479 -35.12 -4.63 0.12
CA MET A 479 -36.06 -5.18 1.09
C MET A 479 -35.42 -5.78 2.33
N THR A 480 -34.15 -6.17 2.24
CA THR A 480 -33.32 -6.61 3.39
C THR A 480 -32.98 -5.46 4.33
N SER A 481 -32.64 -4.28 3.81
CA SER A 481 -32.37 -3.08 4.62
C SER A 481 -33.63 -2.55 5.30
N LEU A 482 -34.82 -2.75 4.72
CA LEU A 482 -36.10 -2.41 5.35
C LEU A 482 -36.45 -3.34 6.51
N ARG A 483 -35.95 -4.59 6.52
CA ARG A 483 -36.17 -5.56 7.61
C ARG A 483 -35.28 -5.31 8.82
N SER A 484 -34.10 -4.70 8.67
CA SER A 484 -33.22 -4.36 9.80
C SER A 484 -33.64 -3.07 10.54
N ILE A 485 -34.45 -2.21 9.90
CA ILE A 485 -34.91 -0.94 10.49
C ILE A 485 -35.55 -1.10 11.89
N PRO A 486 -36.40 -2.09 12.18
CA PRO A 486 -36.96 -2.25 13.52
C PRO A 486 -35.91 -2.58 14.57
N ASP A 487 -34.92 -3.40 14.24
CA ASP A 487 -33.83 -3.79 15.16
C ASP A 487 -32.91 -2.59 15.40
N ASP A 488 -32.56 -1.83 14.38
CA ASP A 488 -31.74 -0.62 14.45
C ASP A 488 -32.43 0.46 15.31
N ILE A 489 -33.73 0.63 15.16
CA ILE A 489 -34.52 1.56 16.00
C ILE A 489 -34.58 1.07 17.44
N THR A 490 -34.71 -0.22 17.71
CA THR A 490 -34.72 -0.74 19.09
C THR A 490 -33.37 -0.53 19.75
N HIS A 491 -32.25 -0.68 19.03
CA HIS A 491 -30.90 -0.35 19.50
C HIS A 491 -30.74 1.13 19.80
N LEU A 492 -31.23 2.00 18.93
CA LEU A 492 -31.19 3.46 19.14
C LEU A 492 -32.03 3.91 20.33
N LEU A 493 -33.18 3.27 20.57
CA LEU A 493 -34.09 3.61 21.67
C LEU A 493 -33.78 2.89 22.99
N SER A 494 -32.79 1.97 23.00
CA SER A 494 -32.42 1.21 24.19
C SER A 494 -31.95 2.13 25.33
N PRO A 495 -32.60 2.13 26.52
CA PRO A 495 -32.16 2.94 27.64
C PRO A 495 -30.73 2.64 28.09
N HIS A 496 -30.32 1.38 27.99
CA HIS A 496 -28.97 0.94 28.37
C HIS A 496 -27.88 1.66 27.54
N ASN A 497 -28.07 1.81 26.25
CA ASN A 497 -27.12 2.51 25.37
C ASN A 497 -27.02 4.01 25.73
N TRP A 498 -28.14 4.64 26.08
CA TRP A 498 -28.16 6.05 26.49
C TRP A 498 -27.58 6.28 27.89
N PHE A 499 -27.69 5.30 28.81
CA PHE A 499 -26.96 5.34 30.05
C PHE A 499 -25.44 5.32 29.84
N GLY A 500 -24.94 4.53 28.90
CA GLY A 500 -23.53 4.55 28.50
C GLY A 500 -23.06 5.90 27.92
N VAL A 501 -23.93 6.60 27.17
CA VAL A 501 -23.64 7.97 26.70
C VAL A 501 -23.58 8.95 27.86
N LEU A 502 -24.51 8.86 28.80
CA LEU A 502 -24.54 9.72 30.00
C LEU A 502 -23.30 9.49 30.90
N ASP A 503 -22.95 8.24 31.12
CA ASP A 503 -21.76 7.86 31.88
C ASP A 503 -20.47 8.40 31.22
N SER A 504 -20.33 8.21 29.93
CA SER A 504 -19.20 8.78 29.14
C SER A 504 -19.13 10.32 29.20
N LEU A 505 -20.27 11.01 29.34
CA LEU A 505 -20.31 12.46 29.52
C LEU A 505 -19.91 12.88 30.91
N THR A 506 -20.35 12.16 31.96
CA THR A 506 -20.10 12.52 33.35
C THR A 506 -18.67 12.23 33.79
N THR A 507 -18.10 11.11 33.42
CA THR A 507 -16.72 10.73 33.73
C THR A 507 -15.70 11.70 33.16
N LEU A 508 -15.92 12.19 31.93
CA LEU A 508 -14.99 13.09 31.28
C LEU A 508 -15.15 14.56 31.65
N THR A 509 -16.29 14.96 32.25
CA THR A 509 -16.57 16.36 32.60
C THR A 509 -15.54 16.93 33.56
N TRP A 510 -14.96 16.12 34.44
CA TRP A 510 -13.92 16.52 35.38
C TRP A 510 -12.52 16.60 34.76
N ALA A 511 -12.24 15.81 33.74
CA ALA A 511 -10.94 15.78 33.08
C ALA A 511 -10.81 16.82 31.95
N THR A 512 -11.90 17.07 31.19
CA THR A 512 -11.93 18.04 30.10
C THR A 512 -13.20 18.91 30.22
N PRO A 513 -13.12 20.12 30.72
CA PRO A 513 -14.31 20.95 31.02
C PRO A 513 -14.95 21.60 29.78
N VAL A 514 -14.77 21.01 28.59
CA VAL A 514 -15.31 21.54 27.32
C VAL A 514 -16.82 21.72 27.38
N LEU A 515 -17.53 20.71 27.89
CA LEU A 515 -18.99 20.78 28.02
C LEU A 515 -19.44 21.82 29.07
N VAL A 516 -18.73 21.91 30.19
CA VAL A 516 -19.04 22.92 31.25
C VAL A 516 -18.83 24.32 30.71
N LEU A 517 -17.72 24.57 30.02
CA LEU A 517 -17.43 25.86 29.37
C LEU A 517 -18.48 26.19 28.30
N ALA A 518 -18.90 25.21 27.53
CA ALA A 518 -19.94 25.38 26.51
C ALA A 518 -21.30 25.67 27.13
N LEU A 519 -21.66 25.01 28.23
CA LEU A 519 -22.89 25.30 28.99
C LEU A 519 -22.86 26.70 29.58
N LEU A 520 -21.77 27.11 30.23
CA LEU A 520 -21.61 28.45 30.76
C LEU A 520 -21.68 29.53 29.67
N ALA A 521 -21.01 29.32 28.56
CA ALA A 521 -21.09 30.21 27.39
C ALA A 521 -22.52 30.28 26.83
N SER A 522 -23.18 29.14 26.68
CA SER A 522 -24.56 29.06 26.20
C SER A 522 -25.54 29.77 27.16
N LEU A 523 -25.38 29.59 28.47
CA LEU A 523 -26.17 30.26 29.50
C LEU A 523 -25.98 31.79 29.43
N LEU A 524 -24.74 32.26 29.33
CA LEU A 524 -24.42 33.68 29.13
C LEU A 524 -25.08 34.23 27.86
N PHE A 525 -25.06 33.48 26.75
CA PHE A 525 -25.72 33.85 25.51
C PHE A 525 -27.26 33.88 25.65
N VAL A 526 -27.87 32.91 26.33
CA VAL A 526 -29.31 32.90 26.59
C VAL A 526 -29.73 34.16 27.39
N PHE A 527 -28.99 34.53 28.43
CA PHE A 527 -29.26 35.76 29.19
C PHE A 527 -29.08 37.03 28.33
N ARG A 528 -28.10 37.02 27.41
CA ARG A 528 -27.89 38.17 26.54
C ARG A 528 -28.70 38.12 25.23
N ARG A 529 -29.39 37.02 24.93
CA ARG A 529 -30.15 36.83 23.70
C ARG A 529 -31.17 37.93 23.45
N GLN A 530 -31.93 38.35 24.49
CA GLN A 530 -32.90 39.42 24.33
C GLN A 530 -32.25 40.79 24.05
N ARG A 531 -31.04 41.02 24.58
CA ARG A 531 -30.28 42.26 24.30
C ARG A 531 -29.73 42.23 22.88
N LEU A 532 -29.21 41.08 22.43
CA LEU A 532 -28.70 40.89 21.06
C LEU A 532 -29.83 41.00 20.04
N TYR A 533 -30.98 40.40 20.32
CA TYR A 533 -32.16 40.50 19.47
C TYR A 533 -32.70 41.95 19.37
N ARG A 534 -32.72 42.69 20.48
CA ARG A 534 -33.11 44.14 20.48
C ARG A 534 -32.09 44.96 19.67
N ARG A 535 -30.81 44.69 19.76
CA ARG A 535 -29.78 45.34 18.95
C ARG A 535 -29.93 45.01 17.46
N LEU A 536 -30.18 43.76 17.10
CA LEU A 536 -30.48 43.35 15.74
C LEU A 536 -31.64 44.16 15.14
N LEU A 537 -32.73 44.29 15.91
CA LEU A 537 -33.92 45.09 15.45
C LEU A 537 -33.62 46.61 15.43
N ALA A 538 -32.70 47.11 16.27
CA ALA A 538 -32.30 48.50 16.31
C ALA A 538 -31.45 48.89 15.09
N THR A 539 -30.58 48.03 14.56
CA THR A 539 -29.84 48.30 13.32
C THR A 539 -30.76 48.54 12.13
N GLY A 540 -31.94 47.88 12.10
CA GLY A 540 -32.91 48.10 11.05
C GLY A 540 -33.59 49.46 11.06
N ARG A 541 -33.54 50.24 12.19
CA ARG A 541 -34.15 51.59 12.25
C ARG A 541 -33.28 52.67 11.57
N GLU A 542 -31.99 52.39 11.41
CA GLU A 542 -31.00 53.29 10.81
C GLU A 542 -30.86 53.09 9.28
N VAL A 543 -31.36 51.99 8.76
CA VAL A 543 -31.28 51.59 7.34
C VAL A 543 -32.44 52.19 6.55
N GLY A 544 -32.21 52.59 5.31
CA GLY A 544 -33.20 53.18 4.41
C GLY A 544 -33.44 54.67 4.58
N ARG A 545 -32.65 55.37 5.43
CA ARG A 545 -32.63 56.82 5.55
C ARG A 545 -31.44 57.41 4.79
N PRO A 546 -31.65 58.37 3.88
CA PRO A 546 -30.60 58.87 2.96
C PRO A 546 -29.33 59.39 3.64
N VAL A 547 -29.42 59.80 4.91
CA VAL A 547 -28.32 60.46 5.66
C VAL A 547 -27.58 59.46 6.59
N THR A 548 -28.24 58.39 7.04
CA THR A 548 -27.70 57.48 8.08
C THR A 548 -27.40 56.06 7.55
N ASP A 549 -27.84 55.70 6.33
CA ASP A 549 -27.65 54.38 5.78
C ASP A 549 -26.17 54.08 5.48
N ARG A 550 -25.60 53.17 6.22
CA ARG A 550 -24.21 52.70 6.05
C ARG A 550 -24.20 51.19 6.02
N PHE A 551 -23.44 50.60 5.09
CA PHE A 551 -23.26 49.16 4.95
C PHE A 551 -22.82 48.44 6.25
N ARG A 552 -22.16 49.19 7.16
CA ARG A 552 -21.79 48.72 8.50
C ARG A 552 -22.98 48.17 9.27
N PHE A 553 -24.15 48.78 9.22
CA PHE A 553 -25.35 48.29 9.91
C PHE A 553 -25.85 46.96 9.37
N THR A 554 -25.68 46.73 8.07
CA THR A 554 -25.99 45.42 7.45
C THR A 554 -25.03 44.33 7.94
N LEU A 555 -23.73 44.68 8.06
CA LEU A 555 -22.72 43.77 8.58
C LEU A 555 -22.93 43.46 10.09
N GLU A 556 -23.28 44.47 10.89
CA GLU A 556 -23.64 44.31 12.30
C GLU A 556 -24.89 43.45 12.48
N ALA A 557 -25.94 43.64 11.67
CA ALA A 557 -27.14 42.83 11.67
C ALA A 557 -26.84 41.36 11.30
N LEU A 558 -25.98 41.13 10.31
CA LEU A 558 -25.51 39.80 9.95
C LEU A 558 -24.75 39.16 11.13
N ALA A 559 -23.81 39.87 11.74
CA ALA A 559 -23.06 39.39 12.87
C ALA A 559 -23.96 39.02 14.06
N TYR A 560 -24.93 39.87 14.40
CA TYR A 560 -25.91 39.55 15.45
C TYR A 560 -26.77 38.32 15.09
N SER A 561 -27.15 38.18 13.83
CA SER A 561 -27.93 37.03 13.35
C SER A 561 -27.13 35.72 13.50
N VAL A 562 -25.86 35.74 13.11
CA VAL A 562 -24.94 34.61 13.23
C VAL A 562 -24.73 34.23 14.72
N VAL A 563 -24.46 35.23 15.56
CA VAL A 563 -24.26 34.98 17.00
C VAL A 563 -25.51 34.41 17.68
N VAL A 564 -26.69 34.92 17.38
CA VAL A 564 -27.96 34.40 17.91
C VAL A 564 -28.27 33.00 17.39
N ALA A 565 -27.86 32.68 16.15
CA ALA A 565 -28.01 31.36 15.54
C ALA A 565 -27.10 30.30 16.18
N ALA A 566 -25.93 30.70 16.63
CA ALA A 566 -24.87 29.78 17.07
C ALA A 566 -25.15 29.06 18.40
N VAL A 567 -26.00 29.58 19.27
CA VAL A 567 -26.17 29.12 20.66
C VAL A 567 -26.48 27.62 20.78
N TRP A 568 -27.52 27.14 20.13
CA TRP A 568 -27.91 25.75 20.19
C TRP A 568 -26.98 24.80 19.42
N PRO A 569 -26.57 25.16 18.18
CA PRO A 569 -25.59 24.36 17.47
C PRO A 569 -24.26 24.22 18.21
N PHE A 570 -23.79 25.28 18.87
CA PHE A 570 -22.58 25.25 19.68
C PHE A 570 -22.68 24.25 20.84
N LEU A 571 -23.82 24.20 21.52
CA LEU A 571 -24.06 23.26 22.60
C LEU A 571 -24.08 21.81 22.12
N ILE A 572 -24.75 21.55 21.01
CA ILE A 572 -24.78 20.23 20.36
C ILE A 572 -23.38 19.81 19.92
N GLY A 573 -22.63 20.72 19.29
CA GLY A 573 -21.27 20.44 18.85
C GLY A 573 -20.31 20.20 20.01
N ALA A 574 -20.43 20.96 21.09
CA ALA A 574 -19.64 20.75 22.32
C ALA A 574 -19.92 19.40 22.97
N THR A 575 -21.19 18.97 23.01
CA THR A 575 -21.57 17.63 23.51
C THR A 575 -20.97 16.53 22.64
N GLY A 576 -21.08 16.69 21.31
CA GLY A 576 -20.44 15.76 20.35
C GLY A 576 -18.93 15.70 20.52
N LEU A 577 -18.27 16.87 20.68
CA LEU A 577 -16.82 16.93 20.88
C LEU A 577 -16.39 16.30 22.21
N GLN A 578 -17.15 16.54 23.28
CA GLN A 578 -16.90 15.93 24.57
C GLN A 578 -16.93 14.40 24.50
N LEU A 579 -17.95 13.83 23.83
CA LEU A 579 -18.02 12.38 23.58
C LEU A 579 -16.89 11.87 22.70
N ALA A 580 -16.45 12.64 21.71
CA ALA A 580 -15.34 12.26 20.83
C ALA A 580 -13.99 12.18 21.56
N LEU A 581 -13.79 12.99 22.61
CA LEU A 581 -12.58 13.02 23.43
C LEU A 581 -12.54 11.93 24.51
N SER A 582 -13.64 11.20 24.74
CA SER A 582 -13.70 10.13 25.74
C SER A 582 -12.97 8.88 25.24
N HIS A 583 -11.93 8.44 25.96
CA HIS A 583 -11.18 7.21 25.66
C HIS A 583 -11.97 5.94 26.03
N GLU A 584 -12.87 6.03 27.01
CA GLU A 584 -13.72 4.92 27.49
C GLU A 584 -15.11 4.91 26.83
N ALA A 585 -15.32 5.72 25.76
CA ALA A 585 -16.62 5.80 25.10
C ALA A 585 -17.00 4.46 24.47
N THR A 586 -18.23 3.99 24.76
CA THR A 586 -18.83 2.83 24.12
C THR A 586 -18.94 3.03 22.61
N LEU A 587 -19.05 1.95 21.83
CA LEU A 587 -19.25 2.04 20.38
C LEU A 587 -20.46 2.92 20.03
N PHE A 588 -21.55 2.81 20.81
CA PHE A 588 -22.74 3.63 20.65
C PHE A 588 -22.47 5.11 20.98
N SER A 589 -21.73 5.41 22.04
CA SER A 589 -21.34 6.79 22.41
C SER A 589 -20.50 7.46 21.30
N ARG A 590 -19.60 6.72 20.66
CA ARG A 590 -18.82 7.22 19.52
C ARG A 590 -19.70 7.48 18.30
N ALA A 591 -20.64 6.59 17.99
CA ALA A 591 -21.58 6.78 16.89
C ALA A 591 -22.48 8.02 17.13
N VAL A 592 -22.99 8.22 18.34
CA VAL A 592 -23.74 9.42 18.76
C VAL A 592 -22.87 10.69 18.63
N SER A 593 -21.59 10.63 19.02
CA SER A 593 -20.65 11.74 18.85
C SER A 593 -20.55 12.19 17.38
N HIS A 594 -20.36 11.26 16.45
CA HIS A 594 -20.32 11.56 15.02
C HIS A 594 -21.63 12.16 14.50
N GLY A 595 -22.78 11.64 14.95
CA GLY A 595 -24.08 12.18 14.63
C GLY A 595 -24.27 13.62 15.12
N LEU A 596 -23.86 13.94 16.36
CA LEU A 596 -23.94 15.28 16.94
C LEU A 596 -22.98 16.28 16.27
N LEU A 597 -21.76 15.84 15.94
CA LEU A 597 -20.78 16.68 15.24
C LEU A 597 -21.22 17.05 13.82
N TRP A 598 -21.94 16.17 13.14
CA TRP A 598 -22.57 16.50 11.84
C TRP A 598 -23.80 17.40 12.03
N LEU A 599 -24.63 17.13 13.05
CA LEU A 599 -25.86 17.85 13.34
C LEU A 599 -25.57 19.33 13.63
N ALA A 600 -24.51 19.63 14.39
CA ALA A 600 -24.19 20.98 14.86
C ALA A 600 -23.98 21.99 13.71
N PRO A 601 -23.10 21.79 12.73
CA PRO A 601 -22.92 22.74 11.62
C PRO A 601 -24.14 22.82 10.71
N THR A 602 -24.83 21.71 10.46
CA THR A 602 -26.05 21.68 9.63
C THR A 602 -27.16 22.50 10.30
N PHE A 603 -27.36 22.30 11.57
CA PHE A 603 -28.34 23.08 12.36
C PHE A 603 -27.96 24.56 12.40
N PHE A 604 -26.68 24.88 12.59
CA PHE A 604 -26.20 26.26 12.58
C PHE A 604 -26.52 26.96 11.24
N PHE A 605 -26.26 26.32 10.12
CA PHE A 605 -26.53 26.88 8.82
C PHE A 605 -28.01 27.16 8.61
N LEU A 606 -28.87 26.18 8.90
CA LEU A 606 -30.32 26.34 8.79
C LEU A 606 -30.85 27.41 9.75
N GLN A 607 -30.29 27.50 10.98
CA GLN A 607 -30.68 28.46 11.97
C GLN A 607 -30.27 29.91 11.57
N VAL A 608 -29.11 30.10 10.95
CA VAL A 608 -28.72 31.41 10.41
C VAL A 608 -29.71 31.88 9.36
N PHE A 609 -30.09 31.04 8.41
CA PHE A 609 -31.09 31.39 7.41
C PHE A 609 -32.46 31.69 8.02
N ARG A 610 -32.85 30.92 9.01
CA ARG A 610 -34.13 31.18 9.72
C ARG A 610 -34.13 32.54 10.44
N ILE A 611 -32.99 32.86 11.14
CA ILE A 611 -32.90 34.10 11.92
C ILE A 611 -32.81 35.32 11.00
N THR A 612 -32.03 35.23 9.93
CA THR A 612 -31.97 36.31 8.92
C THR A 612 -33.33 36.62 8.26
N SER A 613 -34.18 35.62 8.19
CA SER A 613 -35.55 35.73 7.62
C SER A 613 -36.60 36.17 8.63
N LEU A 614 -36.28 36.43 9.91
CA LEU A 614 -37.22 36.87 10.93
C LEU A 614 -37.86 38.26 10.58
N LYS A 615 -39.10 38.49 11.07
CA LYS A 615 -39.74 39.80 10.95
C LYS A 615 -38.89 40.88 11.61
N GLY A 616 -38.60 41.95 10.87
CA GLY A 616 -37.68 43.00 11.26
C GLY A 616 -36.21 42.60 11.23
N GLY A 617 -35.87 41.42 10.71
CA GLY A 617 -34.52 40.92 10.55
C GLY A 617 -33.82 41.40 9.28
N LEU A 618 -32.65 40.85 9.04
CA LEU A 618 -31.75 41.27 7.95
C LEU A 618 -32.43 41.22 6.56
N ALA A 619 -33.17 40.15 6.24
CA ALA A 619 -33.76 39.96 4.92
C ALA A 619 -34.90 40.94 4.65
N GLU A 620 -35.70 41.28 5.66
CA GLU A 620 -36.86 42.20 5.50
C GLU A 620 -36.36 43.67 5.42
N VAL A 621 -35.50 44.07 6.37
CA VAL A 621 -35.20 45.47 6.53
C VAL A 621 -34.03 45.92 5.65
N HIS A 622 -32.97 45.15 5.56
CA HIS A 622 -31.77 45.51 4.81
C HIS A 622 -31.88 45.13 3.32
N PHE A 623 -32.49 43.95 2.99
CA PHE A 623 -32.62 43.50 1.63
C PHE A 623 -34.02 43.68 1.03
N ARG A 624 -34.98 44.25 1.81
CA ARG A 624 -36.35 44.57 1.37
C ARG A 624 -37.14 43.41 0.75
N TRP A 625 -36.89 42.18 1.23
CA TRP A 625 -37.65 41.01 0.80
C TRP A 625 -39.13 41.09 1.22
N SER A 626 -40.00 40.55 0.43
CA SER A 626 -41.43 40.60 0.69
C SER A 626 -41.77 39.81 1.97
N ARG A 627 -42.66 40.36 2.81
CA ARG A 627 -43.12 39.71 4.05
C ARG A 627 -43.77 38.35 3.79
N TYR A 628 -44.45 38.22 2.64
CA TYR A 628 -45.09 36.98 2.21
C TYR A 628 -44.07 35.89 1.92
N SER A 629 -43.05 36.20 1.15
CA SER A 629 -41.94 35.26 0.83
C SER A 629 -41.18 34.86 2.08
N LEU A 630 -40.90 35.82 2.99
CA LEU A 630 -40.22 35.52 4.24
C LEU A 630 -41.03 34.62 5.18
N ALA A 631 -42.36 34.80 5.25
CA ALA A 631 -43.22 33.94 6.05
C ALA A 631 -43.25 32.47 5.54
N ILE A 632 -43.25 32.30 4.21
CA ILE A 632 -43.15 30.97 3.59
C ILE A 632 -41.77 30.36 3.92
N LEU A 633 -40.69 31.11 3.70
CA LEU A 633 -39.34 30.66 3.91
C LEU A 633 -39.11 30.21 5.37
N GLN A 634 -39.57 31.02 6.33
CA GLN A 634 -39.49 30.66 7.75
C GLN A 634 -40.23 29.36 8.08
N ARG A 635 -41.43 29.18 7.53
CA ARG A 635 -42.20 27.97 7.74
C ARG A 635 -41.50 26.76 7.14
N GLU A 636 -40.97 26.88 5.94
CA GLU A 636 -40.28 25.76 5.28
C GLU A 636 -38.94 25.44 5.95
N PHE A 637 -38.14 26.44 6.36
CA PHE A 637 -36.93 26.18 7.16
C PHE A 637 -37.27 25.53 8.52
N THR A 638 -38.36 25.92 9.16
CA THR A 638 -38.76 25.29 10.42
C THR A 638 -39.18 23.83 10.21
N ARG A 639 -39.96 23.55 9.13
CA ARG A 639 -40.31 22.18 8.76
C ARG A 639 -39.09 21.35 8.41
N LEU A 640 -38.17 21.90 7.60
CA LEU A 640 -36.94 21.25 7.22
C LEU A 640 -36.13 20.89 8.45
N MET A 641 -35.94 21.82 9.40
CA MET A 641 -35.25 21.56 10.64
C MET A 641 -35.93 20.47 11.49
N MET A 642 -37.26 20.46 11.53
CA MET A 642 -38.03 19.52 12.34
C MET A 642 -37.93 18.08 11.84
N PHE A 643 -37.81 17.86 10.52
CA PHE A 643 -37.75 16.52 9.93
C PHE A 643 -36.31 16.11 9.52
N TYR A 644 -35.55 17.00 8.88
CA TYR A 644 -34.25 16.68 8.33
C TYR A 644 -33.18 16.47 9.39
N LEU A 645 -33.18 17.31 10.46
CA LEU A 645 -32.15 17.20 11.48
C LEU A 645 -32.27 15.91 12.31
N PRO A 646 -33.46 15.52 12.83
CA PRO A 646 -33.59 14.25 13.53
C PRO A 646 -33.33 13.05 12.63
N ALA A 647 -33.84 13.07 11.38
CA ALA A 647 -33.61 11.99 10.42
C ALA A 647 -32.12 11.84 10.10
N GLY A 648 -31.41 12.93 9.83
CA GLY A 648 -29.97 12.93 9.58
C GLY A 648 -29.17 12.44 10.78
N PHE A 649 -29.55 12.86 12.00
CA PHE A 649 -28.92 12.37 13.22
C PHE A 649 -29.08 10.86 13.40
N VAL A 650 -30.31 10.33 13.22
CA VAL A 650 -30.60 8.89 13.34
C VAL A 650 -29.79 8.10 12.30
N VAL A 651 -29.89 8.49 11.04
CA VAL A 651 -29.19 7.79 9.95
C VAL A 651 -27.68 7.77 10.17
N LEU A 652 -27.09 8.91 10.52
CA LEU A 652 -25.65 8.98 10.72
C LEU A 652 -25.17 8.24 11.97
N THR A 653 -25.96 8.25 13.04
CA THR A 653 -25.66 7.47 14.24
C THR A 653 -25.70 5.98 13.94
N LEU A 654 -26.71 5.48 13.24
CA LEU A 654 -26.83 4.08 12.86
C LEU A 654 -25.71 3.64 11.91
N VAL A 655 -25.45 4.41 10.85
CA VAL A 655 -24.37 4.09 9.89
C VAL A 655 -23.00 4.02 10.58
N ASN A 656 -22.72 4.94 11.51
CA ASN A 656 -21.43 4.90 12.23
C ASN A 656 -21.40 3.82 13.33
N TYR A 657 -22.53 3.44 13.88
CA TYR A 657 -22.64 2.32 14.81
C TYR A 657 -22.34 0.99 14.12
N ASP A 658 -22.98 0.71 12.97
CA ASP A 658 -22.75 -0.49 12.19
C ASP A 658 -21.30 -0.58 11.67
N ALA A 659 -20.73 0.54 11.25
CA ALA A 659 -19.34 0.60 10.83
C ALA A 659 -18.37 0.29 12.00
N ALA A 660 -18.66 0.77 13.21
CA ALA A 660 -17.86 0.51 14.39
C ALA A 660 -18.04 -0.92 14.93
N ALA A 661 -19.27 -1.46 14.90
CA ALA A 661 -19.58 -2.83 15.31
C ALA A 661 -18.91 -3.85 14.38
N SER A 662 -18.94 -3.61 13.06
CA SER A 662 -18.27 -4.48 12.09
C SER A 662 -16.75 -4.48 12.23
N ALA A 663 -16.13 -3.36 12.62
CA ALA A 663 -14.70 -3.25 12.89
C ALA A 663 -14.30 -3.98 14.21
N GLY A 664 -15.17 -3.96 15.23
CA GLY A 664 -14.92 -4.63 16.52
C GLY A 664 -15.00 -6.16 16.46
N VAL A 665 -15.85 -6.71 15.60
CA VAL A 665 -15.98 -8.18 15.40
C VAL A 665 -14.72 -8.78 14.75
N VAL A 666 -14.02 -8.02 13.89
CA VAL A 666 -12.78 -8.49 13.25
C VAL A 666 -11.62 -8.55 14.26
N GLY A 667 -11.59 -7.66 15.27
CA GLY A 667 -10.54 -7.66 16.31
C GLY A 667 -10.66 -8.81 17.34
N HIS A 668 -11.84 -9.48 17.45
CA HIS A 668 -12.05 -10.61 18.37
C HIS A 668 -11.86 -11.99 17.71
N VAL A 669 -11.64 -12.06 16.39
CA VAL A 669 -11.37 -13.32 15.66
C VAL A 669 -9.87 -13.57 15.53
N GLU A 670 -9.02 -12.57 15.84
CA GLU A 670 -7.55 -12.67 15.78
C GLU A 670 -6.85 -12.66 17.16
N SER A 671 -7.60 -12.77 18.28
CA SER A 671 -7.03 -12.91 19.62
C SER A 671 -7.10 -14.34 20.15
#